data_0369072683c7fd855c10eb6c51307125
#
_entry.id   0369072683c7fd855c10eb6c51307125
#
_cell.length_a   1.000
_cell.length_b   1.000
_cell.length_c   1.000
_cell.angle_alpha   90.00
_cell.angle_beta   90.00
_cell.angle_gamma   90.00
#
_symmetry.space_group_name_H-M   'P 1'
#
loop_
_entity.id
_entity.type
_entity.pdbx_description
1 polymer ?
#
loop_
_entity_poly.entity_id
_entity_poly.type
_entity_poly.pdbx_seq_one_letter_code
_entity_poly.pdbx_strand_id
1 'polypeptide(L)'
;MKEKLKEVFGNIRSRVTSAFMHSASARGGEREVEELFVERKGSRPFVLSVFFTTCKFMLIGVLLLGCAGLGLVLGVAKAYIDTTPELDVSLLTKSDRTSYIYDMNGKLISTFSGYEYRDWVDIEAVPDMLKNAVIAIEDVRFYRHGGVDYKRLFAAVVGSLSASSDAGGSTLTQQLVKNKLLTSEVSYRRKIQEAYLALQVENAMDKDEILEAYLNDVYLGQSNYGMKAAAKDYFGKELSELSIRECAMLAGMIKAPNSYDPRRNTYSRTYTSGDKAGQNKMDITNSRTDTVIKRMYQAGFITYDQMQTALNDNVYIVEKRQSNKVDDMLYFVEYAIRDIEDYLLEERGLLDTSANRSAIESELSRGGYSIYLTVDTEMQHIVQNTLATWEDYPGVSGAAGEDKIPQSAAVVIDQKTGELRAIVGGREAPEVRKGWNRAYQSATEVGSSIKPLSVYGPALDLGLSPASAVVNIPDPIVGWDTETGYPAIGSEKYEGIITLRRGVVSSLNVAAARTLLEDVSLQTGADYLAKLGVDPSRIKTTCSGLALGAMGITPIEMAGAYAAIANEGKYIKPVSFSRVVDQNGKVILDSSKLRTEQQVFKPTTAYMLVDILHEAVESGTGTAAKIKGMTVAGKTGTNSDYGSAYFAGMTGYYTAVVWVGPDKYEYKLPKGSTGGKVAAPIWRAFMKEILNELPDKQIIDASPVELGLVQRTVCSLSGKIATEACAFDASGHVPVTDWFASDSVPVESCEMHALAGICSASGQAAGPYCPADGIQYQSVAIISSTSRYKKYDPLILIKYLPNLVYSDVPVAEYGMYTAGGMCSVHYSSWSGGGLFGGYAETDAKNLIATVRDYLAKVQNLPDTDRATLESGIEQLESYLASSGGHGFIQSYYDRLKYNYSVISSDYPPPANVTVGGNSGSISGGWGGPDD
;
A
#
# COMPACT_ATOMS: atom_id res chain seq x y z
N MET A 1 46.45 25.08 22.17
CA MET A 1 46.23 26.26 21.30
C MET A 1 45.64 27.48 22.07
N LYS A 2 44.66 27.28 22.95
CA LYS A 2 44.09 28.37 23.80
C LYS A 2 45.11 29.01 24.75
N GLU A 3 46.07 28.30 25.30
CA GLU A 3 47.09 28.83 26.19
C GLU A 3 48.17 29.59 25.43
N LYS A 4 48.66 29.13 24.27
CA LYS A 4 49.62 29.85 23.41
C LYS A 4 49.03 31.15 22.84
N LEU A 5 47.73 31.22 22.56
CA LEU A 5 47.08 32.47 22.14
C LEU A 5 46.92 33.45 23.31
N LYS A 6 46.65 32.99 24.54
CA LYS A 6 46.67 33.88 25.73
C LYS A 6 48.04 34.46 26.00
N GLU A 7 49.10 33.70 25.80
CA GLU A 7 50.48 34.16 25.98
C GLU A 7 50.90 35.20 24.90
N VAL A 8 50.51 35.00 23.66
CA VAL A 8 50.78 35.94 22.57
C VAL A 8 49.98 37.26 22.77
N PHE A 9 48.71 37.19 23.18
CA PHE A 9 47.92 38.39 23.46
C PHE A 9 48.34 39.09 24.75
N GLY A 10 48.84 38.35 25.77
CA GLY A 10 49.44 38.89 26.99
C GLY A 10 50.73 39.71 26.68
N ASN A 11 51.62 39.19 25.82
CA ASN A 11 52.84 39.83 25.40
C ASN A 11 52.61 41.06 24.50
N ILE A 12 51.58 41.08 23.69
CA ILE A 12 51.21 42.26 22.87
C ILE A 12 50.61 43.35 23.78
N ARG A 13 49.79 43.02 24.74
CA ARG A 13 49.22 43.97 25.67
C ARG A 13 50.27 44.61 26.58
N SER A 14 51.31 43.87 27.06
CA SER A 14 52.40 44.42 27.86
C SER A 14 53.33 45.33 27.07
N ARG A 15 53.59 44.99 25.77
CA ARG A 15 54.42 45.86 24.90
C ARG A 15 53.72 47.14 24.49
N VAL A 16 52.43 47.18 24.29
CA VAL A 16 51.67 48.39 24.00
C VAL A 16 51.53 49.24 25.24
N THR A 17 51.35 48.71 26.43
CA THR A 17 51.25 49.46 27.68
C THR A 17 52.62 50.02 28.08
N SER A 18 53.73 49.33 27.82
CA SER A 18 55.09 49.87 28.13
C SER A 18 55.49 50.98 27.17
N ALA A 19 55.10 50.97 25.88
CA ALA A 19 55.36 52.02 24.92
C ALA A 19 54.54 53.29 25.24
N PHE A 20 53.36 53.16 25.85
CA PHE A 20 52.57 54.34 26.29
C PHE A 20 53.05 54.91 27.58
N MET A 21 53.63 54.11 28.52
CA MET A 21 54.15 54.64 29.79
C MET A 21 55.56 55.32 29.66
N HIS A 22 56.32 54.98 28.61
CA HIS A 22 57.62 55.63 28.37
C HIS A 22 57.52 57.00 27.70
N SER A 23 56.35 57.36 27.13
CA SER A 23 56.16 58.72 26.54
C SER A 23 55.56 59.71 27.60
N ALA A 24 55.15 59.27 28.76
CA ALA A 24 54.58 60.17 29.79
C ALA A 24 55.49 60.49 30.94
N SER A 25 56.74 59.98 31.01
CA SER A 25 57.67 60.20 32.13
C SER A 25 58.87 61.07 31.83
N ALA A 26 58.83 61.86 30.75
CA ALA A 26 59.91 62.82 30.46
C ALA A 26 59.31 64.21 30.15
N ARG A 27 59.00 64.93 31.25
CA ARG A 27 59.06 66.39 31.40
C ARG A 27 58.33 66.82 32.67
N GLY A 28 59.08 66.77 33.73
CA GLY A 28 58.87 67.58 34.91
C GLY A 28 60.20 68.37 35.13
N GLY A 29 60.16 69.70 34.99
CA GLY A 29 61.26 70.58 35.20
C GLY A 29 60.85 71.98 34.84
N GLU A 30 60.49 72.73 35.90
CA GLU A 30 60.38 74.20 35.84
C GLU A 30 61.62 74.85 35.31
N ARG A 31 61.45 75.91 34.45
CA ARG A 31 62.12 77.23 34.52
C ARG A 31 61.72 78.18 33.37
N GLU A 32 61.29 79.35 33.84
CA GLU A 32 61.48 80.69 33.36
C GLU A 32 61.26 81.06 31.87
N VAL A 33 60.43 82.03 31.75
CA VAL A 33 60.12 82.83 30.60
C VAL A 33 61.40 83.54 30.06
N GLU A 34 61.74 83.39 28.84
CA GLU A 34 62.48 84.35 28.04
C GLU A 34 61.98 84.39 26.57
N GLU A 35 61.48 85.55 26.17
CA GLU A 35 61.06 85.77 24.80
C GLU A 35 62.18 85.66 23.83
N LEU A 36 62.13 84.83 22.85
CA LEU A 36 62.93 84.82 21.66
C LEU A 36 62.02 84.65 20.44
N PHE A 37 61.92 85.69 19.69
CA PHE A 37 61.34 85.65 18.36
C PHE A 37 62.14 84.76 17.47
N VAL A 38 61.54 83.66 17.06
CA VAL A 38 62.07 82.85 15.98
C VAL A 38 61.18 82.98 14.77
N GLU A 39 61.71 83.42 13.68
CA GLU A 39 61.08 83.58 12.38
C GLU A 39 60.35 82.24 11.96
N ARG A 40 59.06 82.36 11.70
CA ARG A 40 58.29 81.33 11.06
C ARG A 40 58.70 81.17 9.61
N LYS A 41 59.54 80.20 9.26
CA LYS A 41 59.65 79.67 7.91
C LYS A 41 58.35 78.97 7.53
N GLY A 42 57.67 79.53 6.56
CA GLY A 42 56.73 78.98 5.64
C GLY A 42 55.55 78.22 6.26
N SER A 43 54.45 78.91 6.59
CA SER A 43 53.16 78.24 6.80
C SER A 43 52.68 77.59 5.48
N ARG A 44 52.62 76.32 5.48
CA ARG A 44 51.80 75.64 4.43
C ARG A 44 50.43 76.30 4.38
N PRO A 45 49.90 76.65 3.18
CA PRO A 45 48.58 77.28 3.12
C PRO A 45 47.56 76.43 3.90
N PHE A 46 46.76 77.07 4.71
CA PHE A 46 45.76 76.45 5.58
C PHE A 46 44.93 75.38 4.86
N VAL A 47 44.57 75.59 3.62
CA VAL A 47 43.88 74.69 2.74
C VAL A 47 44.62 73.34 2.54
N LEU A 48 45.95 73.36 2.38
CA LEU A 48 46.80 72.18 2.20
C LEU A 48 46.88 71.34 3.53
N SER A 49 46.97 72.09 4.68
CA SER A 49 46.93 71.39 5.99
C SER A 49 45.60 70.70 6.29
N VAL A 50 44.53 71.42 5.99
CA VAL A 50 43.15 70.80 6.08
C VAL A 50 43.03 69.64 5.13
N PHE A 51 43.46 69.73 3.88
CA PHE A 51 43.41 68.68 2.91
C PHE A 51 44.13 67.38 3.39
N PHE A 52 45.41 67.55 3.83
CA PHE A 52 46.17 66.39 4.35
C PHE A 52 45.63 65.83 5.65
N THR A 53 45.01 66.64 6.47
CA THR A 53 44.36 66.16 7.69
C THR A 53 43.09 65.39 7.36
N THR A 54 42.28 65.88 6.42
CA THR A 54 41.08 65.18 5.92
C THR A 54 41.44 63.88 5.23
N CYS A 55 42.48 63.85 4.39
CA CYS A 55 43.01 62.65 3.77
C CYS A 55 43.51 61.62 4.82
N LYS A 56 44.18 62.09 5.92
CA LYS A 56 44.54 61.17 7.01
C LYS A 56 43.31 60.53 7.71
N PHE A 57 42.30 61.38 8.01
CA PHE A 57 41.06 60.84 8.61
C PHE A 57 40.32 59.97 7.68
N MET A 58 40.26 60.25 6.36
CA MET A 58 39.69 59.33 5.39
C MET A 58 40.45 58.00 5.33
N LEU A 59 41.79 58.03 5.29
CA LEU A 59 42.64 56.87 5.27
C LEU A 59 42.41 56.01 6.55
N ILE A 60 42.36 56.64 7.72
CA ILE A 60 42.05 55.98 9.00
C ILE A 60 40.66 55.42 8.97
N GLY A 61 39.67 56.13 8.45
CA GLY A 61 38.32 55.68 8.27
C GLY A 61 38.22 54.43 7.36
N VAL A 62 38.89 54.44 6.21
CA VAL A 62 38.99 53.28 5.30
C VAL A 62 39.70 52.11 5.95
N LEU A 63 40.73 52.35 6.73
CA LEU A 63 41.47 51.31 7.44
C LEU A 63 40.61 50.69 8.57
N LEU A 64 39.87 51.50 9.33
CA LEU A 64 38.92 51.04 10.35
C LEU A 64 37.78 50.24 9.73
N LEU A 65 37.20 50.74 8.62
CA LEU A 65 36.19 50.03 7.87
C LEU A 65 36.73 48.71 7.30
N GLY A 66 37.96 48.72 6.80
CA GLY A 66 38.64 47.49 6.35
C GLY A 66 38.88 46.50 7.49
N CYS A 67 39.32 46.96 8.66
CA CYS A 67 39.49 46.11 9.84
C CYS A 67 38.14 45.58 10.38
N ALA A 68 37.08 46.39 10.40
CA ALA A 68 35.74 45.98 10.78
C ALA A 68 35.15 44.95 9.80
N GLY A 69 35.31 45.20 8.47
CA GLY A 69 34.91 44.26 7.43
C GLY A 69 35.66 42.92 7.53
N LEU A 70 36.98 42.97 7.74
CA LEU A 70 37.79 41.77 7.96
C LEU A 70 37.38 41.03 9.23
N GLY A 71 37.08 41.75 10.31
CA GLY A 71 36.59 41.14 11.56
C GLY A 71 35.25 40.45 11.41
N LEU A 72 34.34 41.04 10.61
CA LEU A 72 33.05 40.45 10.32
C LEU A 72 33.19 39.19 9.45
N VAL A 73 34.05 39.22 8.43
CA VAL A 73 34.34 38.04 7.58
C VAL A 73 34.96 36.92 8.39
N LEU A 74 35.92 37.22 9.26
CA LEU A 74 36.55 36.22 10.12
C LEU A 74 35.56 35.66 11.17
N GLY A 75 34.66 36.49 11.69
CA GLY A 75 33.61 36.08 12.64
C GLY A 75 32.63 35.14 12.00
N VAL A 76 32.16 35.45 10.77
CA VAL A 76 31.27 34.57 10.00
C VAL A 76 31.98 33.25 9.63
N ALA A 77 33.22 33.33 9.16
CA ALA A 77 34.02 32.15 8.84
C ALA A 77 34.19 31.26 10.08
N LYS A 78 34.47 31.85 11.26
CA LYS A 78 34.56 31.10 12.50
C LYS A 78 33.21 30.42 12.88
N ALA A 79 32.10 31.12 12.77
CA ALA A 79 30.77 30.54 13.03
C ALA A 79 30.47 29.36 12.12
N TYR A 80 30.89 29.39 10.87
CA TYR A 80 30.74 28.25 9.95
C TYR A 80 31.68 27.11 10.29
N ILE A 81 32.90 27.37 10.74
CA ILE A 81 33.86 26.37 11.21
C ILE A 81 33.34 25.66 12.49
N ASP A 82 32.79 26.42 13.42
CA ASP A 82 32.26 25.89 14.69
C ASP A 82 31.04 24.95 14.46
N THR A 83 30.39 25.02 13.29
CA THR A 83 29.30 24.10 12.86
C THR A 83 29.77 23.02 11.90
N THR A 84 31.08 22.85 11.68
CA THR A 84 31.62 21.81 10.82
C THR A 84 31.56 20.46 11.56
N PRO A 85 31.17 19.37 10.90
CA PRO A 85 31.24 18.04 11.51
C PRO A 85 32.66 17.68 11.91
N GLU A 86 32.82 16.88 12.96
CA GLU A 86 34.12 16.35 13.33
C GLU A 86 34.70 15.47 12.22
N LEU A 87 35.99 15.60 11.94
CA LEU A 87 36.65 14.77 10.94
C LEU A 87 36.79 13.34 11.45
N ASP A 88 36.05 12.43 10.85
CA ASP A 88 36.31 11.00 10.95
C ASP A 88 37.07 10.53 9.71
N VAL A 89 38.38 10.33 9.86
CA VAL A 89 39.26 9.86 8.77
C VAL A 89 38.82 8.50 8.25
N SER A 90 38.21 7.67 9.11
CA SER A 90 37.75 6.35 8.71
C SER A 90 36.66 6.40 7.62
N LEU A 91 35.92 7.51 7.50
CA LEU A 91 34.94 7.71 6.42
C LEU A 91 35.61 7.98 5.06
N LEU A 92 36.86 8.46 5.07
CA LEU A 92 37.64 8.70 3.84
C LEU A 92 38.39 7.44 3.40
N THR A 93 38.88 6.63 4.34
CA THR A 93 39.70 5.43 4.11
C THR A 93 38.92 4.12 4.19
N LYS A 94 37.67 4.13 4.70
CA LYS A 94 36.81 2.97 4.60
C LYS A 94 36.61 2.67 3.13
N SER A 95 37.22 1.57 2.70
CA SER A 95 36.80 0.93 1.47
C SER A 95 35.30 0.68 1.60
N ASP A 96 34.48 1.36 0.81
CA ASP A 96 33.07 1.06 0.66
C ASP A 96 33.00 -0.43 0.31
N ARG A 97 32.68 -1.27 1.28
CA ARG A 97 32.63 -2.71 1.08
C ARG A 97 31.27 -3.01 0.49
N THR A 98 31.27 -3.70 -0.61
CA THR A 98 30.05 -4.24 -1.23
C THR A 98 29.28 -5.06 -0.21
N SER A 99 28.02 -4.78 -0.03
CA SER A 99 27.13 -5.66 0.74
C SER A 99 26.65 -6.83 -0.10
N TYR A 100 26.36 -7.93 0.55
CA TYR A 100 26.01 -9.20 -0.08
C TYR A 100 24.60 -9.58 0.29
N ILE A 101 23.84 -10.05 -0.69
CA ILE A 101 22.45 -10.47 -0.53
C ILE A 101 22.39 -11.99 -0.71
N TYR A 102 21.81 -12.65 0.29
CA TYR A 102 21.65 -14.09 0.33
C TYR A 102 20.17 -14.47 0.35
N ASP A 103 19.83 -15.61 -0.22
CA ASP A 103 18.49 -16.19 -0.11
C ASP A 103 18.23 -16.83 1.27
N MET A 104 17.04 -17.41 1.44
CA MET A 104 16.64 -18.08 2.68
C MET A 104 17.56 -19.24 3.08
N ASN A 105 18.28 -19.84 2.13
CA ASN A 105 19.21 -20.96 2.33
C ASN A 105 20.66 -20.48 2.53
N GLY A 106 20.91 -19.16 2.51
CA GLY A 106 22.24 -18.58 2.62
C GLY A 106 23.07 -18.64 1.34
N LYS A 107 22.45 -18.91 0.18
CA LYS A 107 23.09 -18.85 -1.13
C LYS A 107 23.17 -17.38 -1.57
N LEU A 108 24.35 -16.96 -2.02
CA LEU A 108 24.55 -15.63 -2.57
C LEU A 108 23.73 -15.47 -3.86
N ILE A 109 22.86 -14.47 -3.88
CA ILE A 109 21.99 -14.16 -5.03
C ILE A 109 22.34 -12.84 -5.71
N SER A 110 22.86 -11.86 -4.95
CA SER A 110 23.23 -10.56 -5.49
C SER A 110 24.27 -9.86 -4.64
N THR A 111 24.88 -8.85 -5.22
CA THR A 111 25.69 -7.86 -4.50
C THR A 111 24.93 -6.55 -4.46
N PHE A 112 24.82 -5.95 -3.28
CA PHE A 112 24.17 -4.67 -3.12
C PHE A 112 25.23 -3.55 -3.06
N SER A 113 25.47 -2.91 -4.20
CA SER A 113 26.34 -1.74 -4.35
C SER A 113 25.56 -0.43 -4.55
N GLY A 114 24.28 -0.43 -4.24
CA GLY A 114 23.39 0.71 -4.53
C GLY A 114 23.27 0.97 -6.03
N TYR A 115 23.07 2.25 -6.40
CA TYR A 115 23.17 2.70 -7.80
C TYR A 115 24.62 2.90 -8.24
N GLU A 116 25.58 2.64 -7.35
CA GLU A 116 26.98 2.97 -7.53
C GLU A 116 27.76 1.70 -7.83
N TYR A 117 28.40 1.67 -8.98
CA TYR A 117 29.38 0.64 -9.31
C TYR A 117 30.74 1.11 -8.84
N ARG A 118 31.29 0.45 -7.80
CA ARG A 118 32.57 0.73 -7.19
C ARG A 118 33.43 -0.53 -7.20
N ASP A 119 34.67 -0.39 -7.61
CA ASP A 119 35.69 -1.42 -7.55
C ASP A 119 36.98 -0.76 -7.02
N TRP A 120 37.26 -0.96 -5.73
CA TRP A 120 38.38 -0.33 -5.04
C TRP A 120 39.71 -0.79 -5.63
N VAL A 121 40.67 0.11 -5.65
CA VAL A 121 42.02 -0.14 -6.08
C VAL A 121 43.04 0.58 -5.16
N ASP A 122 44.06 -0.13 -4.70
CA ASP A 122 45.12 0.45 -3.92
C ASP A 122 45.99 1.35 -4.84
N ILE A 123 46.58 2.41 -4.28
CA ILE A 123 47.30 3.43 -5.05
C ILE A 123 48.47 2.88 -5.86
N GLU A 124 49.14 1.83 -5.35
CA GLU A 124 50.25 1.14 -6.01
C GLU A 124 49.80 0.44 -7.29
N ALA A 125 48.56 0.01 -7.36
CA ALA A 125 47.97 -0.65 -8.55
C ALA A 125 47.39 0.35 -9.56
N VAL A 126 47.33 1.62 -9.22
CA VAL A 126 46.91 2.70 -10.16
C VAL A 126 48.09 3.12 -11.02
N PRO A 127 48.00 3.03 -12.37
CA PRO A 127 49.09 3.47 -13.25
C PRO A 127 49.42 4.93 -13.05
N ASP A 128 50.73 5.26 -13.09
CA ASP A 128 51.22 6.65 -12.95
C ASP A 128 50.60 7.58 -14.01
N MET A 129 50.34 7.06 -15.21
CA MET A 129 49.71 7.84 -16.29
C MET A 129 48.32 8.32 -15.90
N LEU A 130 47.54 7.49 -15.19
CA LEU A 130 46.21 7.86 -14.73
C LEU A 130 46.28 8.87 -13.57
N LYS A 131 47.14 8.60 -12.56
CA LYS A 131 47.42 9.56 -11.47
C LYS A 131 47.82 10.93 -12.03
N ASN A 132 48.76 10.95 -12.96
CA ASN A 132 49.25 12.16 -13.62
C ASN A 132 48.18 12.86 -14.45
N ALA A 133 47.30 12.14 -15.13
CA ALA A 133 46.22 12.75 -15.93
C ALA A 133 45.26 13.52 -15.01
N VAL A 134 44.87 12.90 -13.85
CA VAL A 134 43.99 13.55 -12.87
C VAL A 134 44.67 14.76 -12.23
N ILE A 135 45.92 14.63 -11.81
CA ILE A 135 46.68 15.70 -11.19
C ILE A 135 46.87 16.88 -12.18
N ALA A 136 47.19 16.59 -13.46
CA ALA A 136 47.40 17.59 -14.48
C ALA A 136 46.17 18.47 -14.74
N ILE A 137 44.98 17.90 -14.68
CA ILE A 137 43.74 18.62 -15.02
C ILE A 137 43.04 19.21 -13.80
N GLU A 138 43.10 18.51 -12.66
CA GLU A 138 42.38 18.92 -11.48
C GLU A 138 43.25 19.73 -10.51
N ASP A 139 44.48 19.27 -10.25
CA ASP A 139 45.33 19.90 -9.22
C ASP A 139 46.84 19.69 -9.46
N VAL A 140 47.38 20.38 -10.45
CA VAL A 140 48.81 20.26 -10.88
C VAL A 140 49.84 20.47 -9.76
N ARG A 141 49.43 21.07 -8.64
CA ARG A 141 50.31 21.34 -7.48
C ARG A 141 49.94 20.47 -6.28
N PHE A 142 49.21 19.43 -6.45
CA PHE A 142 48.67 18.55 -5.39
C PHE A 142 49.74 18.20 -4.33
N TYR A 143 50.90 17.75 -4.74
CA TYR A 143 51.99 17.39 -3.84
C TYR A 143 52.73 18.59 -3.22
N ARG A 144 52.30 19.83 -3.49
CA ARG A 144 53.01 21.06 -3.08
C ARG A 144 52.24 21.97 -2.14
N HIS A 145 50.97 21.65 -1.84
CA HIS A 145 50.14 22.41 -0.92
C HIS A 145 49.60 21.51 0.18
N GLY A 146 49.12 22.09 1.30
CA GLY A 146 48.48 21.37 2.42
C GLY A 146 46.98 21.59 2.41
N GLY A 147 46.28 20.97 1.51
CA GLY A 147 44.80 20.97 1.42
C GLY A 147 44.16 22.14 0.67
N VAL A 148 44.70 23.32 0.78
CA VAL A 148 44.26 24.53 0.07
C VAL A 148 45.39 25.13 -0.71
N ASP A 149 45.22 25.35 -2.00
CA ASP A 149 46.16 26.05 -2.84
C ASP A 149 45.90 27.56 -2.85
N TYR A 150 46.56 28.28 -1.93
CA TYR A 150 46.38 29.73 -1.77
C TYR A 150 46.74 30.54 -3.02
N LYS A 151 47.73 30.08 -3.83
CA LYS A 151 48.11 30.76 -5.06
C LYS A 151 47.03 30.66 -6.12
N ARG A 152 46.42 29.45 -6.22
CA ARG A 152 45.31 29.20 -7.16
C ARG A 152 44.03 29.89 -6.68
N LEU A 153 43.77 29.91 -5.37
CA LEU A 153 42.65 30.62 -4.79
C LEU A 153 42.72 32.12 -5.05
N PHE A 154 43.90 32.75 -4.85
CA PHE A 154 44.12 34.16 -5.16
C PHE A 154 43.96 34.46 -6.65
N ALA A 155 44.50 33.61 -7.53
CA ALA A 155 44.34 33.73 -8.97
C ALA A 155 42.86 33.62 -9.40
N ALA A 156 42.08 32.73 -8.79
CA ALA A 156 40.66 32.58 -9.06
C ALA A 156 39.84 33.80 -8.62
N VAL A 157 40.16 34.39 -7.45
CA VAL A 157 39.52 35.63 -6.96
C VAL A 157 39.83 36.80 -7.89
N VAL A 158 41.07 36.96 -8.31
CA VAL A 158 41.49 38.02 -9.26
C VAL A 158 40.88 37.75 -10.66
N GLY A 159 40.89 36.52 -11.11
CA GLY A 159 40.30 36.09 -12.41
C GLY A 159 38.78 36.29 -12.47
N SER A 160 38.07 36.09 -11.35
CA SER A 160 36.62 36.36 -11.29
C SER A 160 36.27 37.84 -11.44
N LEU A 161 37.17 38.73 -11.05
CA LEU A 161 37.06 40.18 -11.27
C LEU A 161 37.30 40.61 -12.74
N SER A 162 37.96 39.77 -13.55
CA SER A 162 38.31 40.06 -14.95
C SER A 162 37.55 39.22 -16.00
N ALA A 163 36.51 38.48 -15.62
CA ALA A 163 35.63 37.64 -16.49
C ALA A 163 36.36 36.65 -17.45
N SER A 164 37.57 36.21 -17.15
CA SER A 164 38.41 35.45 -18.07
C SER A 164 39.10 34.20 -17.54
N SER A 165 38.57 33.55 -16.46
CA SER A 165 39.18 32.29 -16.01
C SER A 165 38.22 31.10 -15.87
N ASP A 166 38.39 30.08 -16.73
CA ASP A 166 37.81 28.72 -16.67
C ASP A 166 38.50 27.83 -15.61
N ALA A 167 39.37 28.35 -14.77
CA ALA A 167 40.17 27.59 -13.82
C ALA A 167 39.39 27.40 -12.48
N GLY A 168 38.87 26.22 -12.22
CA GLY A 168 38.31 25.84 -10.91
C GLY A 168 39.34 26.03 -9.79
N GLY A 169 38.94 26.65 -8.68
CA GLY A 169 39.83 26.98 -7.55
C GLY A 169 39.98 25.93 -6.47
N SER A 170 39.28 24.79 -6.56
CA SER A 170 39.31 23.73 -5.54
C SER A 170 40.43 22.72 -5.78
N THR A 171 41.04 22.24 -4.70
CA THR A 171 42.04 21.17 -4.71
C THR A 171 41.37 19.78 -4.73
N LEU A 172 42.14 18.70 -5.02
CA LEU A 172 41.66 17.31 -4.91
C LEU A 172 41.19 17.00 -3.49
N THR A 173 41.90 17.44 -2.46
CA THR A 173 41.51 17.26 -1.06
C THR A 173 40.20 17.95 -0.75
N GLN A 174 39.96 19.15 -1.24
CA GLN A 174 38.68 19.84 -1.08
C GLN A 174 37.54 19.14 -1.82
N GLN A 175 37.79 18.56 -2.99
CA GLN A 175 36.81 17.78 -3.73
C GLN A 175 36.45 16.50 -3.00
N LEU A 176 37.43 15.76 -2.44
CA LEU A 176 37.22 14.58 -1.63
C LEU A 176 36.36 14.86 -0.41
N VAL A 177 36.72 15.90 0.35
CA VAL A 177 35.97 16.37 1.52
C VAL A 177 34.52 16.72 1.15
N LYS A 178 34.34 17.48 0.07
CA LYS A 178 32.99 17.83 -0.45
C LYS A 178 32.17 16.60 -0.75
N ASN A 179 32.75 15.61 -1.39
CA ASN A 179 32.01 14.44 -1.85
C ASN A 179 31.64 13.47 -0.69
N LYS A 180 32.52 13.32 0.29
CA LYS A 180 32.38 12.34 1.38
C LYS A 180 31.78 12.89 2.67
N LEU A 181 32.07 14.14 3.02
CA LEU A 181 31.76 14.68 4.36
C LEU A 181 30.74 15.81 4.37
N LEU A 182 30.39 16.39 3.21
CA LEU A 182 29.53 17.57 3.14
C LEU A 182 28.33 17.34 2.20
N THR A 183 27.28 18.15 2.40
CA THR A 183 26.07 18.10 1.57
C THR A 183 26.29 18.72 0.18
N SER A 184 25.45 18.39 -0.78
CA SER A 184 25.51 18.92 -2.16
C SER A 184 25.11 20.39 -2.29
N GLU A 185 24.66 21.06 -1.22
CA GLU A 185 24.24 22.45 -1.23
C GLU A 185 25.37 23.40 -1.65
N VAL A 186 25.09 24.29 -2.61
CA VAL A 186 26.07 25.30 -3.07
C VAL A 186 25.96 26.54 -2.19
N SER A 187 26.84 26.66 -1.19
CA SER A 187 26.83 27.79 -0.26
C SER A 187 28.26 28.23 0.13
N TYR A 188 28.42 29.50 0.52
CA TYR A 188 29.69 30.00 1.09
C TYR A 188 30.07 29.28 2.39
N ARG A 189 29.09 28.92 3.18
CA ARG A 189 29.24 28.08 4.39
C ARG A 189 29.98 26.79 4.07
N ARG A 190 29.44 26.02 3.11
CA ARG A 190 30.07 24.78 2.67
C ARG A 190 31.49 25.00 2.18
N LYS A 191 31.75 26.07 1.41
CA LYS A 191 33.10 26.33 0.88
C LYS A 191 34.14 26.62 1.96
N ILE A 192 33.75 27.29 3.06
CA ILE A 192 34.60 27.49 4.22
C ILE A 192 34.85 26.19 4.96
N GLN A 193 33.81 25.38 5.11
CA GLN A 193 33.90 24.05 5.74
C GLN A 193 34.76 23.10 4.92
N GLU A 194 34.64 23.08 3.58
CA GLU A 194 35.54 22.35 2.67
C GLU A 194 37.01 22.69 2.90
N ALA A 195 37.33 23.98 2.93
CA ALA A 195 38.70 24.43 3.14
C ALA A 195 39.26 24.06 4.53
N TYR A 196 38.42 24.18 5.56
CA TYR A 196 38.79 23.83 6.93
C TYR A 196 39.03 22.33 7.08
N LEU A 197 38.12 21.49 6.59
CA LEU A 197 38.27 20.04 6.63
C LEU A 197 39.43 19.56 5.75
N ALA A 198 39.64 20.18 4.59
CA ALA A 198 40.77 19.81 3.74
C ALA A 198 42.11 20.00 4.45
N LEU A 199 42.27 21.08 5.27
CA LEU A 199 43.45 21.26 6.11
C LEU A 199 43.60 20.22 7.19
N GLN A 200 42.48 19.75 7.76
CA GLN A 200 42.48 18.68 8.76
C GLN A 200 42.85 17.33 8.14
N VAL A 201 42.28 17.00 6.97
CA VAL A 201 42.60 15.79 6.20
C VAL A 201 44.09 15.71 5.89
N GLU A 202 44.68 16.75 5.38
CA GLU A 202 46.12 16.79 5.06
C GLU A 202 47.06 16.71 6.30
N ASN A 203 46.52 16.95 7.50
CA ASN A 203 47.26 16.70 8.73
C ASN A 203 47.10 15.27 9.24
N ALA A 204 46.12 14.53 8.77
CA ALA A 204 45.74 13.22 9.24
C ALA A 204 46.09 12.10 8.25
N MET A 205 46.25 12.43 6.96
CA MET A 205 46.51 11.50 5.85
C MET A 205 47.67 12.01 5.01
N ASP A 206 48.42 11.10 4.44
CA ASP A 206 49.43 11.45 3.46
C ASP A 206 48.83 11.72 2.05
N LYS A 207 49.65 12.21 1.12
CA LYS A 207 49.20 12.59 -0.22
C LYS A 207 48.72 11.43 -1.07
N ASP A 208 49.32 10.28 -0.89
CA ASP A 208 48.99 9.07 -1.66
C ASP A 208 47.71 8.45 -1.12
N GLU A 209 47.50 8.44 0.21
CA GLU A 209 46.21 8.07 0.82
C GLU A 209 45.06 8.99 0.38
N ILE A 210 45.28 10.29 0.32
CA ILE A 210 44.27 11.25 -0.18
C ILE A 210 43.96 11.03 -1.65
N LEU A 211 44.99 10.77 -2.48
CA LEU A 211 44.81 10.50 -3.90
C LEU A 211 44.09 9.16 -4.13
N GLU A 212 44.44 8.13 -3.36
CA GLU A 212 43.77 6.83 -3.39
C GLU A 212 42.29 6.98 -3.09
N ALA A 213 41.95 7.63 -1.97
CA ALA A 213 40.57 7.89 -1.60
C ALA A 213 39.80 8.65 -2.68
N TYR A 214 40.45 9.65 -3.31
CA TYR A 214 39.85 10.43 -4.38
C TYR A 214 39.58 9.61 -5.64
N LEU A 215 40.57 8.83 -6.10
CA LEU A 215 40.48 8.02 -7.31
C LEU A 215 39.44 6.90 -7.22
N ASN A 216 39.17 6.44 -6.00
CA ASN A 216 38.15 5.43 -5.71
C ASN A 216 36.76 6.04 -5.47
N ASP A 217 36.64 7.35 -5.20
CA ASP A 217 35.36 7.99 -4.89
C ASP A 217 34.77 8.81 -6.03
N VAL A 218 35.58 9.30 -6.95
CA VAL A 218 35.16 10.23 -7.98
C VAL A 218 34.08 9.65 -8.90
N TYR A 219 32.97 10.38 -9.07
CA TYR A 219 31.87 10.00 -9.98
C TYR A 219 32.25 10.24 -11.44
N LEU A 220 32.04 9.24 -12.29
CA LEU A 220 32.43 9.24 -13.70
C LEU A 220 31.28 8.94 -14.68
N GLY A 221 30.04 9.15 -14.25
CA GLY A 221 28.85 8.93 -15.09
C GLY A 221 28.38 7.49 -15.11
N GLN A 222 27.15 7.24 -15.59
CA GLN A 222 26.54 5.89 -15.69
C GLN A 222 26.66 5.09 -14.37
N SER A 223 26.51 5.76 -13.24
CA SER A 223 26.68 5.19 -11.89
C SER A 223 28.08 4.65 -11.56
N ASN A 224 29.10 4.96 -12.36
CA ASN A 224 30.48 4.57 -12.06
C ASN A 224 31.12 5.52 -11.05
N TYR A 225 31.59 4.97 -9.94
CA TYR A 225 32.39 5.64 -8.94
C TYR A 225 33.75 4.96 -8.85
N GLY A 226 34.79 5.80 -8.95
CA GLY A 226 36.18 5.35 -9.02
C GLY A 226 36.66 4.97 -10.42
N MET A 227 37.97 5.13 -10.60
CA MET A 227 38.64 4.99 -11.89
C MET A 227 38.60 3.58 -12.43
N LYS A 228 38.74 2.55 -11.55
CA LYS A 228 38.73 1.14 -11.96
C LYS A 228 37.36 0.71 -12.46
N ALA A 229 36.31 1.09 -11.74
CA ALA A 229 34.95 0.80 -12.15
C ALA A 229 34.62 1.43 -13.53
N ALA A 230 35.01 2.70 -13.72
CA ALA A 230 34.79 3.40 -14.99
C ALA A 230 35.63 2.81 -16.16
N ALA A 231 36.84 2.40 -15.91
CA ALA A 231 37.71 1.77 -16.92
C ALA A 231 37.10 0.43 -17.42
N LYS A 232 36.64 -0.40 -16.48
CA LYS A 232 35.93 -1.64 -16.81
C LYS A 232 34.65 -1.39 -17.59
N ASP A 233 33.84 -0.41 -17.15
CA ASP A 233 32.55 -0.15 -17.77
C ASP A 233 32.68 0.49 -19.18
N TYR A 234 33.51 1.50 -19.35
CA TYR A 234 33.62 2.23 -20.61
C TYR A 234 34.51 1.56 -21.63
N PHE A 235 35.61 0.92 -21.17
CA PHE A 235 36.65 0.39 -22.06
C PHE A 235 36.76 -1.14 -22.03
N GLY A 236 36.17 -1.81 -21.02
CA GLY A 236 36.33 -3.27 -20.80
C GLY A 236 37.73 -3.67 -20.39
N LYS A 237 38.51 -2.75 -19.75
CA LYS A 237 39.92 -2.91 -19.45
C LYS A 237 40.23 -2.79 -17.97
N GLU A 238 41.28 -3.50 -17.51
CA GLU A 238 41.91 -3.19 -16.23
C GLU A 238 42.70 -1.87 -16.32
N LEU A 239 42.98 -1.24 -15.17
CA LEU A 239 43.70 0.06 -15.15
C LEU A 239 45.07 -0.02 -15.79
N SER A 240 45.80 -1.12 -15.66
CA SER A 240 47.14 -1.33 -16.22
C SER A 240 47.14 -1.41 -17.75
N GLU A 241 45.99 -1.62 -18.39
CA GLU A 241 45.84 -1.78 -19.83
C GLU A 241 45.44 -0.46 -20.53
N LEU A 242 45.21 0.62 -19.74
CA LEU A 242 44.74 1.88 -20.27
C LEU A 242 45.84 2.61 -21.07
N SER A 243 45.47 3.09 -22.27
CA SER A 243 46.31 4.02 -23.02
C SER A 243 46.35 5.42 -22.36
N ILE A 244 47.31 6.27 -22.74
CA ILE A 244 47.39 7.64 -22.27
C ILE A 244 46.10 8.41 -22.60
N ARG A 245 45.51 8.17 -23.77
CA ARG A 245 44.24 8.78 -24.17
C ARG A 245 43.06 8.34 -23.31
N GLU A 246 42.97 7.06 -22.98
CA GLU A 246 41.94 6.52 -22.10
C GLU A 246 42.09 7.08 -20.66
N CYS A 247 43.30 7.15 -20.13
CA CYS A 247 43.57 7.79 -18.84
C CYS A 247 43.12 9.28 -18.86
N ALA A 248 43.45 9.99 -19.93
CA ALA A 248 43.06 11.38 -20.08
C ALA A 248 41.55 11.57 -20.27
N MET A 249 40.87 10.60 -20.89
CA MET A 249 39.41 10.61 -21.04
C MET A 249 38.73 10.49 -19.67
N LEU A 250 39.09 9.50 -18.86
CA LEU A 250 38.59 9.34 -17.50
C LEU A 250 38.83 10.61 -16.64
N ALA A 251 40.03 11.14 -16.66
CA ALA A 251 40.37 12.39 -15.93
C ALA A 251 39.55 13.58 -16.46
N GLY A 252 39.26 13.62 -17.74
CA GLY A 252 38.49 14.69 -18.38
C GLY A 252 37.02 14.68 -17.99
N MET A 253 36.47 13.50 -17.70
CA MET A 253 35.07 13.29 -17.31
C MET A 253 34.77 13.89 -15.94
N ILE A 254 35.72 13.98 -15.02
CA ILE A 254 35.55 14.46 -13.64
C ILE A 254 34.79 15.79 -13.58
N LYS A 255 35.07 16.72 -14.48
CA LYS A 255 34.47 18.08 -14.52
C LYS A 255 32.94 18.03 -14.70
N ALA A 256 32.44 17.15 -15.57
CA ALA A 256 31.03 17.06 -15.92
C ALA A 256 30.75 15.65 -16.51
N PRO A 257 30.64 14.60 -15.66
CA PRO A 257 30.61 13.22 -16.09
C PRO A 257 29.50 12.92 -17.12
N ASN A 258 28.29 13.43 -16.87
CA ASN A 258 27.17 13.24 -17.78
C ASN A 258 27.31 13.95 -19.14
N SER A 259 28.09 15.04 -19.20
CA SER A 259 28.32 15.79 -20.42
C SER A 259 29.46 15.19 -21.26
N TYR A 260 30.48 14.64 -20.60
CA TYR A 260 31.66 14.06 -21.22
C TYR A 260 31.59 12.52 -21.29
N ASP A 261 30.43 11.91 -20.99
CA ASP A 261 30.18 10.49 -21.07
C ASP A 261 30.48 9.93 -22.47
N PRO A 262 31.53 9.11 -22.62
CA PRO A 262 31.97 8.64 -23.94
C PRO A 262 30.96 7.68 -24.58
N ARG A 263 30.30 6.83 -23.78
CA ARG A 263 29.31 5.87 -24.27
C ARG A 263 28.08 6.60 -24.82
N ARG A 264 27.50 7.52 -24.03
CA ARG A 264 26.37 8.34 -24.45
C ARG A 264 26.69 9.17 -25.69
N ASN A 265 27.87 9.77 -25.74
CA ASN A 265 28.26 10.62 -26.85
C ASN A 265 28.62 9.82 -28.12
N THR A 266 29.16 8.60 -27.99
CA THR A 266 29.46 7.71 -29.11
C THR A 266 28.18 7.20 -29.76
N TYR A 267 27.22 6.70 -28.97
CA TYR A 267 26.00 6.06 -29.48
C TYR A 267 24.86 7.05 -29.73
N SER A 268 24.85 8.20 -29.04
CA SER A 268 23.97 9.33 -29.31
C SER A 268 24.68 10.39 -30.17
N ARG A 269 25.04 10.04 -31.40
CA ARG A 269 26.06 10.71 -32.22
C ARG A 269 25.85 12.19 -32.51
N THR A 270 24.64 12.71 -32.50
CA THR A 270 24.35 14.11 -32.86
C THR A 270 23.41 14.77 -31.85
N TYR A 271 23.52 16.11 -31.77
CA TYR A 271 22.54 16.91 -31.09
C TYR A 271 21.24 16.95 -31.90
N THR A 272 20.12 16.72 -31.25
CA THR A 272 18.78 16.69 -31.89
C THR A 272 18.07 18.03 -31.84
N SER A 273 18.55 19.00 -31.01
CA SER A 273 17.89 20.30 -30.83
C SER A 273 18.89 21.36 -30.35
N GLY A 274 18.49 22.66 -30.39
CA GLY A 274 19.27 23.80 -30.01
C GLY A 274 20.33 24.22 -31.06
N ASP A 275 21.17 25.18 -30.72
CA ASP A 275 22.18 25.78 -31.63
C ASP A 275 23.22 24.78 -32.14
N LYS A 276 23.32 23.61 -31.53
CA LYS A 276 24.27 22.56 -31.90
C LYS A 276 23.60 21.40 -32.66
N ALA A 277 22.34 21.52 -33.08
CA ALA A 277 21.65 20.47 -33.81
C ALA A 277 22.47 20.01 -35.06
N GLY A 278 22.61 18.69 -35.15
CA GLY A 278 23.40 18.05 -36.23
C GLY A 278 24.90 17.91 -35.95
N GLN A 279 25.46 18.55 -34.86
CA GLN A 279 26.87 18.37 -34.50
C GLN A 279 27.14 17.06 -33.80
N ASN A 280 28.35 16.50 -33.96
CA ASN A 280 28.73 15.25 -33.29
C ASN A 280 28.95 15.46 -31.81
N LYS A 281 28.28 14.68 -30.97
CA LYS A 281 28.42 14.77 -29.51
C LYS A 281 29.75 14.23 -28.97
N MET A 282 30.40 13.27 -29.68
CA MET A 282 31.69 12.74 -29.26
C MET A 282 32.82 13.78 -29.33
N ASP A 283 32.66 14.80 -30.17
CA ASP A 283 33.65 15.90 -30.26
C ASP A 283 33.83 16.65 -28.95
N ILE A 284 32.79 16.72 -28.09
CA ILE A 284 32.93 17.36 -26.79
C ILE A 284 33.82 16.52 -25.87
N THR A 285 33.63 15.22 -25.85
CA THR A 285 34.44 14.31 -25.05
C THR A 285 35.87 14.28 -25.51
N ASN A 286 36.10 14.19 -26.86
CA ASN A 286 37.43 14.24 -27.43
C ASN A 286 38.16 15.58 -27.21
N SER A 287 37.47 16.71 -27.36
CA SER A 287 38.05 18.04 -27.10
C SER A 287 38.49 18.21 -25.64
N ARG A 288 37.69 17.66 -24.70
CA ARG A 288 38.05 17.64 -23.27
C ARG A 288 39.25 16.74 -23.01
N THR A 289 39.27 15.53 -23.62
CA THR A 289 40.38 14.59 -23.55
C THR A 289 41.68 15.20 -24.06
N ASP A 290 41.64 15.85 -25.22
CA ASP A 290 42.80 16.55 -25.82
C ASP A 290 43.30 17.66 -24.90
N THR A 291 42.41 18.34 -24.20
CA THR A 291 42.76 19.35 -23.18
C THR A 291 43.57 18.73 -22.04
N VAL A 292 43.16 17.55 -21.56
CA VAL A 292 43.88 16.82 -20.48
C VAL A 292 45.26 16.40 -20.98
N ILE A 293 45.35 15.78 -22.17
CA ILE A 293 46.65 15.36 -22.77
C ILE A 293 47.61 16.52 -22.88
N LYS A 294 47.16 17.69 -23.38
CA LYS A 294 47.95 18.90 -23.45
C LYS A 294 48.42 19.42 -22.09
N ARG A 295 47.55 19.29 -21.06
CA ARG A 295 47.89 19.66 -19.68
C ARG A 295 48.93 18.70 -19.07
N MET A 296 48.85 17.39 -19.34
CA MET A 296 49.88 16.44 -18.96
C MET A 296 51.25 16.80 -19.52
N TYR A 297 51.31 17.16 -20.80
CA TYR A 297 52.56 17.67 -21.44
C TYR A 297 53.06 18.97 -20.79
N GLN A 298 52.20 19.95 -20.57
CA GLN A 298 52.53 21.21 -19.92
C GLN A 298 53.06 21.03 -18.49
N ALA A 299 52.55 20.00 -17.80
CA ALA A 299 52.99 19.63 -16.46
C ALA A 299 54.31 18.84 -16.45
N GLY A 300 54.78 18.38 -17.62
CA GLY A 300 55.99 17.56 -17.73
C GLY A 300 55.79 16.10 -17.41
N PHE A 301 54.56 15.62 -17.41
CA PHE A 301 54.21 14.21 -17.09
C PHE A 301 54.35 13.28 -18.30
N ILE A 302 54.31 13.81 -19.51
CA ILE A 302 54.47 13.09 -20.78
C ILE A 302 55.40 13.90 -21.70
N THR A 303 56.12 13.18 -22.61
CA THR A 303 56.93 13.80 -23.64
C THR A 303 56.10 14.36 -24.78
N TYR A 304 56.68 15.15 -25.65
CA TYR A 304 56.02 15.66 -26.84
C TYR A 304 55.52 14.54 -27.78
N ASP A 305 56.36 13.51 -27.98
CA ASP A 305 56.01 12.38 -28.82
C ASP A 305 54.85 11.56 -28.24
N GLN A 306 54.84 11.33 -26.92
CA GLN A 306 53.71 10.70 -26.22
C GLN A 306 52.43 11.53 -26.34
N MET A 307 52.53 12.88 -26.22
CA MET A 307 51.39 13.74 -26.45
C MET A 307 50.82 13.60 -27.88
N GLN A 308 51.70 13.65 -28.89
CA GLN A 308 51.25 13.51 -30.27
C GLN A 308 50.63 12.15 -30.55
N THR A 309 51.21 11.08 -30.03
CA THR A 309 50.68 9.74 -30.16
C THR A 309 49.29 9.65 -29.50
N ALA A 310 49.13 10.16 -28.28
CA ALA A 310 47.88 10.14 -27.54
C ALA A 310 46.78 11.02 -28.18
N LEU A 311 47.12 12.14 -28.81
CA LEU A 311 46.16 12.98 -29.54
C LEU A 311 45.60 12.28 -30.80
N ASN A 312 46.35 11.36 -31.40
CA ASN A 312 45.96 10.63 -32.59
C ASN A 312 45.47 9.21 -32.30
N ASP A 313 45.44 8.78 -31.01
CA ASP A 313 44.98 7.48 -30.57
C ASP A 313 43.42 7.37 -30.67
N ASN A 314 42.90 6.19 -30.99
CA ASN A 314 41.48 5.92 -31.05
C ASN A 314 41.05 5.09 -29.83
N VAL A 315 40.04 5.55 -29.12
CA VAL A 315 39.47 4.86 -27.98
C VAL A 315 38.25 4.05 -28.41
N TYR A 316 38.25 2.75 -28.08
CA TYR A 316 37.09 1.90 -28.25
C TYR A 316 36.18 2.01 -27.02
N ILE A 317 34.91 2.33 -27.24
CA ILE A 317 33.89 2.45 -26.18
C ILE A 317 32.98 1.24 -26.22
N VAL A 318 32.80 0.56 -25.09
CA VAL A 318 31.90 -0.57 -24.93
C VAL A 318 30.45 -0.08 -25.02
N GLU A 319 29.67 -0.68 -25.91
CA GLU A 319 28.29 -0.22 -26.21
C GLU A 319 27.34 -0.37 -25.01
N LYS A 320 27.36 -1.50 -24.41
CA LYS A 320 26.51 -1.80 -23.28
C LYS A 320 27.34 -2.39 -22.15
N ARG A 321 27.09 -1.93 -20.92
CA ARG A 321 27.62 -2.58 -19.73
C ARG A 321 27.30 -4.07 -19.82
N GLN A 322 28.29 -4.93 -19.74
CA GLN A 322 28.02 -6.33 -19.44
C GLN A 322 27.49 -6.36 -18.00
N SER A 323 26.17 -6.32 -17.86
CA SER A 323 25.57 -6.66 -16.57
C SER A 323 26.02 -8.09 -16.32
N ASN A 324 26.84 -8.31 -15.30
CA ASN A 324 26.83 -9.64 -14.70
C ASN A 324 25.36 -9.95 -14.47
N LYS A 325 24.88 -11.08 -14.99
CA LYS A 325 23.52 -11.59 -14.82
C LYS A 325 23.29 -11.78 -13.31
N VAL A 326 22.93 -10.73 -12.61
CA VAL A 326 22.81 -10.78 -11.17
C VAL A 326 21.40 -10.50 -10.70
N ASP A 327 20.46 -10.15 -11.59
CA ASP A 327 19.20 -9.62 -11.09
C ASP A 327 17.94 -10.22 -11.71
N ASP A 328 17.85 -11.55 -11.78
CA ASP A 328 16.58 -12.22 -12.07
C ASP A 328 15.52 -12.02 -10.96
N MET A 329 15.90 -11.44 -9.80
CA MET A 329 15.07 -11.26 -8.61
C MET A 329 14.89 -9.81 -8.18
N LEU A 330 15.03 -8.85 -9.10
CA LEU A 330 14.95 -7.41 -8.80
C LEU A 330 13.68 -7.02 -8.05
N TYR A 331 12.52 -7.58 -8.37
CA TYR A 331 11.28 -7.28 -7.66
C TYR A 331 11.36 -7.61 -6.17
N PHE A 332 11.93 -8.76 -5.82
CA PHE A 332 12.07 -9.15 -4.42
C PHE A 332 13.14 -8.33 -3.70
N VAL A 333 14.33 -8.22 -4.30
CA VAL A 333 15.47 -7.51 -3.72
C VAL A 333 15.14 -6.03 -3.47
N GLU A 334 14.55 -5.34 -4.43
CA GLU A 334 14.18 -3.92 -4.28
C GLU A 334 13.12 -3.72 -3.18
N TYR A 335 12.14 -4.63 -3.09
CA TYR A 335 11.19 -4.60 -2.00
C TYR A 335 11.87 -4.86 -0.65
N ALA A 336 12.79 -5.82 -0.58
CA ALA A 336 13.48 -6.18 0.65
C ALA A 336 14.38 -5.04 1.17
N ILE A 337 15.06 -4.33 0.28
CA ILE A 337 15.83 -3.15 0.68
C ILE A 337 14.90 -2.08 1.28
N ARG A 338 13.76 -1.83 0.64
CA ARG A 338 12.75 -0.89 1.16
C ARG A 338 12.19 -1.33 2.51
N ASP A 339 11.89 -2.62 2.68
CA ASP A 339 11.38 -3.19 3.93
C ASP A 339 12.41 -3.00 5.06
N ILE A 340 13.71 -3.26 4.78
CA ILE A 340 14.81 -3.00 5.70
C ILE A 340 14.93 -1.51 6.03
N GLU A 341 14.79 -0.61 5.04
CA GLU A 341 14.77 0.83 5.27
C GLU A 341 13.64 1.25 6.21
N ASP A 342 12.43 0.70 6.04
CA ASP A 342 11.28 0.97 6.90
C ASP A 342 11.57 0.59 8.36
N TYR A 343 12.15 -0.59 8.61
CA TYR A 343 12.55 -1.02 9.94
C TYR A 343 13.67 -0.16 10.54
N LEU A 344 14.67 0.25 9.74
CA LEU A 344 15.75 1.12 10.22
C LEU A 344 15.28 2.54 10.51
N LEU A 345 14.33 3.07 9.73
CA LEU A 345 13.69 4.37 10.02
C LEU A 345 12.95 4.32 11.36
N GLU A 346 12.16 3.27 11.58
CA GLU A 346 11.40 3.08 12.81
C GLU A 346 12.33 2.90 14.02
N GLU A 347 13.32 2.00 13.94
CA GLU A 347 14.30 1.73 15.00
C GLU A 347 15.06 3.00 15.44
N ARG A 348 15.42 3.83 14.45
CA ARG A 348 16.19 5.07 14.69
C ARG A 348 15.31 6.29 14.99
N GLY A 349 14.00 6.15 14.98
CA GLY A 349 13.04 7.26 15.18
C GLY A 349 13.17 8.36 14.11
N LEU A 350 13.56 8.01 12.87
CA LEU A 350 13.72 8.92 11.76
C LEU A 350 12.42 9.10 10.99
N LEU A 351 12.17 10.32 10.51
CA LEU A 351 11.03 10.58 9.63
C LEU A 351 11.25 9.90 8.27
N ASP A 352 10.18 9.38 7.68
CA ASP A 352 10.18 8.85 6.31
C ASP A 352 10.31 10.01 5.32
N THR A 353 11.55 10.31 4.94
CA THR A 353 11.91 11.30 3.93
C THR A 353 12.83 10.67 2.90
N SER A 354 12.82 11.21 1.67
CA SER A 354 13.73 10.74 0.63
C SER A 354 15.21 10.87 1.02
N ALA A 355 15.55 11.87 1.81
CA ALA A 355 16.91 12.08 2.31
C ALA A 355 17.34 10.99 3.29
N ASN A 356 16.48 10.65 4.28
CA ASN A 356 16.76 9.60 5.25
C ASN A 356 16.81 8.22 4.59
N ARG A 357 15.90 7.92 3.67
CA ARG A 357 15.94 6.68 2.88
C ARG A 357 17.23 6.56 2.06
N SER A 358 17.62 7.62 1.36
CA SER A 358 18.86 7.62 0.59
C SER A 358 20.10 7.46 1.47
N ALA A 359 20.09 8.02 2.68
CA ALA A 359 21.19 7.84 3.63
C ALA A 359 21.29 6.37 4.10
N ILE A 360 20.16 5.74 4.45
CA ILE A 360 20.10 4.33 4.85
C ILE A 360 20.49 3.42 3.69
N GLU A 361 19.98 3.66 2.48
CA GLU A 361 20.34 2.88 1.29
C GLU A 361 21.85 2.97 1.00
N SER A 362 22.40 4.18 1.11
CA SER A 362 23.85 4.39 0.95
C SER A 362 24.65 3.65 2.01
N GLU A 363 24.20 3.66 3.26
CA GLU A 363 24.82 2.88 4.35
C GLU A 363 24.75 1.38 4.06
N LEU A 364 23.58 0.86 3.72
CA LEU A 364 23.38 -0.55 3.41
C LEU A 364 24.21 -1.01 2.21
N SER A 365 24.41 -0.15 1.20
CA SER A 365 25.17 -0.51 0.00
C SER A 365 26.69 -0.50 0.20
N ARG A 366 27.18 0.36 1.13
CA ARG A 366 28.62 0.63 1.35
C ARG A 366 29.19 0.01 2.63
N GLY A 367 28.31 -0.46 3.51
CA GLY A 367 28.71 -0.91 4.85
C GLY A 367 29.24 -2.34 4.93
N GLY A 368 29.32 -3.08 3.83
CA GLY A 368 29.78 -4.47 3.83
C GLY A 368 28.85 -5.41 4.60
N TYR A 369 27.54 -5.14 4.54
CA TYR A 369 26.52 -5.95 5.21
C TYR A 369 26.30 -7.29 4.52
N SER A 370 25.96 -8.30 5.30
CA SER A 370 25.39 -9.56 4.83
C SER A 370 23.87 -9.50 5.09
N ILE A 371 23.09 -9.39 4.02
CA ILE A 371 21.63 -9.26 4.05
C ILE A 371 21.02 -10.61 3.67
N TYR A 372 20.35 -11.25 4.61
CA TYR A 372 19.70 -12.53 4.40
C TYR A 372 18.21 -12.30 4.17
N LEU A 373 17.77 -12.60 2.97
CA LEU A 373 16.37 -12.47 2.57
C LEU A 373 15.57 -13.73 2.89
N THR A 374 14.24 -13.61 2.87
CA THR A 374 13.32 -14.73 3.04
C THR A 374 12.93 -15.36 1.71
N VAL A 375 13.44 -14.85 0.58
CA VAL A 375 13.14 -15.33 -0.75
C VAL A 375 13.55 -16.79 -0.92
N ASP A 376 12.62 -17.56 -1.46
CA ASP A 376 12.90 -18.85 -2.08
C ASP A 376 13.20 -18.61 -3.57
N THR A 377 14.43 -18.80 -3.97
CA THR A 377 14.86 -18.47 -5.34
C THR A 377 14.16 -19.31 -6.39
N GLU A 378 13.83 -20.57 -6.08
CA GLU A 378 13.09 -21.45 -6.99
C GLU A 378 11.64 -20.99 -7.15
N MET A 379 10.95 -20.71 -6.03
CA MET A 379 9.59 -20.16 -6.08
C MET A 379 9.54 -18.83 -6.81
N GLN A 380 10.50 -17.93 -6.56
CA GLN A 380 10.57 -16.64 -7.25
C GLN A 380 10.66 -16.83 -8.77
N HIS A 381 11.50 -17.75 -9.23
CA HIS A 381 11.63 -18.06 -10.66
C HIS A 381 10.37 -18.70 -11.23
N ILE A 382 9.76 -19.65 -10.52
CA ILE A 382 8.51 -20.29 -10.96
C ILE A 382 7.43 -19.23 -11.17
N VAL A 383 7.24 -18.35 -10.17
CA VAL A 383 6.22 -17.28 -10.25
C VAL A 383 6.55 -16.29 -11.37
N GLN A 384 7.80 -15.82 -11.48
CA GLN A 384 8.23 -14.87 -12.51
C GLN A 384 8.03 -15.46 -13.92
N ASN A 385 8.48 -16.70 -14.13
CA ASN A 385 8.36 -17.37 -15.40
C ASN A 385 6.89 -17.61 -15.78
N THR A 386 6.05 -18.01 -14.80
CA THR A 386 4.63 -18.22 -15.06
C THR A 386 3.97 -16.93 -15.53
N LEU A 387 4.23 -15.80 -14.85
CA LEU A 387 3.66 -14.51 -15.25
C LEU A 387 4.19 -14.06 -16.62
N ALA A 388 5.46 -14.25 -16.88
CA ALA A 388 6.11 -13.82 -18.14
C ALA A 388 5.66 -14.63 -19.37
N THR A 389 5.44 -15.92 -19.19
CA THR A 389 5.12 -16.85 -20.31
C THR A 389 3.63 -17.19 -20.41
N TRP A 390 2.77 -16.58 -19.58
CA TRP A 390 1.34 -16.84 -19.64
C TRP A 390 0.72 -16.34 -20.95
N GLU A 391 0.19 -17.26 -21.76
CA GLU A 391 -0.32 -16.93 -23.08
C GLU A 391 -1.78 -16.43 -23.08
N ASP A 392 -2.56 -16.83 -22.07
CA ASP A 392 -3.99 -16.56 -21.99
C ASP A 392 -4.34 -15.24 -21.28
N TYR A 393 -3.45 -14.24 -21.32
CA TYR A 393 -3.83 -12.92 -20.83
C TYR A 393 -4.95 -12.32 -21.68
N PRO A 394 -6.02 -11.76 -21.08
CA PRO A 394 -7.05 -11.09 -21.87
C PRO A 394 -6.47 -9.82 -22.51
N GLY A 395 -6.96 -9.46 -23.70
CA GLY A 395 -6.62 -8.17 -24.28
C GLY A 395 -7.17 -7.01 -23.45
N VAL A 396 -6.51 -5.85 -23.49
CA VAL A 396 -6.97 -4.63 -22.82
C VAL A 396 -7.78 -3.77 -23.79
N SER A 397 -9.01 -3.45 -23.44
CA SER A 397 -9.92 -2.65 -24.27
C SER A 397 -9.45 -1.20 -24.36
N GLY A 398 -9.39 -0.66 -25.57
CA GLY A 398 -8.98 0.71 -25.85
C GLY A 398 -7.46 0.95 -25.86
N ALA A 399 -6.66 -0.03 -25.49
CA ALA A 399 -5.21 0.07 -25.45
C ALA A 399 -4.54 -0.29 -26.79
N ALA A 400 -3.33 0.25 -27.01
CA ALA A 400 -2.50 -0.01 -28.18
C ALA A 400 -1.05 -0.35 -27.75
N GLY A 401 -0.26 -0.96 -28.63
CA GLY A 401 1.12 -1.31 -28.35
C GLY A 401 1.25 -2.28 -27.16
N GLU A 402 2.16 -2.01 -26.27
CA GLU A 402 2.45 -2.84 -25.07
C GLU A 402 1.29 -2.87 -24.07
N ASP A 403 0.50 -1.79 -23.98
CA ASP A 403 -0.68 -1.70 -23.12
C ASP A 403 -1.81 -2.68 -23.51
N LYS A 404 -1.74 -3.33 -24.70
CA LYS A 404 -2.75 -4.31 -25.15
C LYS A 404 -2.86 -5.55 -24.28
N ILE A 405 -1.79 -5.92 -23.60
CA ILE A 405 -1.74 -7.05 -22.68
C ILE A 405 -1.68 -6.47 -21.26
N PRO A 406 -2.54 -6.91 -20.32
CA PRO A 406 -2.54 -6.39 -18.98
C PRO A 406 -1.25 -6.75 -18.27
N GLN A 407 -0.92 -5.99 -17.23
CA GLN A 407 0.11 -6.34 -16.29
C GLN A 407 -0.41 -7.36 -15.27
N SER A 408 0.52 -7.97 -14.56
CA SER A 408 0.20 -8.89 -13.46
C SER A 408 1.20 -8.72 -12.32
N ALA A 409 0.77 -9.07 -11.12
CA ALA A 409 1.63 -9.15 -9.95
C ALA A 409 1.23 -10.37 -9.11
N ALA A 410 2.21 -10.98 -8.45
CA ALA A 410 1.97 -12.10 -7.56
C ALA A 410 2.86 -12.03 -6.32
N VAL A 411 2.34 -12.52 -5.21
CA VAL A 411 3.02 -12.62 -3.92
C VAL A 411 2.77 -13.99 -3.34
N VAL A 412 3.83 -14.65 -2.85
CA VAL A 412 3.76 -15.90 -2.09
C VAL A 412 4.32 -15.66 -0.70
N ILE A 413 3.57 -16.04 0.32
CA ILE A 413 3.91 -15.86 1.73
C ILE A 413 3.74 -17.18 2.50
N ASP A 414 4.67 -17.46 3.38
CA ASP A 414 4.54 -18.49 4.40
C ASP A 414 3.62 -17.98 5.51
N GLN A 415 2.42 -18.52 5.59
CA GLN A 415 1.40 -18.04 6.51
C GLN A 415 1.75 -18.25 8.00
N LYS A 416 2.65 -19.20 8.31
CA LYS A 416 3.05 -19.49 9.70
C LYS A 416 4.12 -18.53 10.22
N THR A 417 4.95 -18.02 9.33
CA THR A 417 6.08 -17.14 9.69
C THR A 417 5.86 -15.68 9.30
N GLY A 418 4.99 -15.40 8.32
CA GLY A 418 4.86 -14.09 7.69
C GLY A 418 5.99 -13.77 6.70
N GLU A 419 6.88 -14.73 6.44
CA GLU A 419 7.99 -14.56 5.52
C GLU A 419 7.52 -14.61 4.07
N LEU A 420 7.86 -13.60 3.31
CA LEU A 420 7.63 -13.56 1.87
C LEU A 420 8.59 -14.51 1.17
N ARG A 421 8.07 -15.39 0.33
CA ARG A 421 8.84 -16.38 -0.43
C ARG A 421 9.06 -15.96 -1.88
N ALA A 422 8.09 -15.24 -2.46
CA ALA A 422 8.21 -14.67 -3.80
C ALA A 422 7.43 -13.37 -3.91
N ILE A 423 7.99 -12.41 -4.65
CA ILE A 423 7.36 -11.14 -5.00
C ILE A 423 7.64 -10.85 -6.46
N VAL A 424 6.60 -10.78 -7.27
CA VAL A 424 6.68 -10.43 -8.69
C VAL A 424 5.74 -9.27 -8.96
N GLY A 425 6.31 -8.12 -9.33
CA GLY A 425 5.58 -6.86 -9.48
C GLY A 425 5.25 -6.49 -10.92
N GLY A 426 5.45 -7.40 -11.87
CA GLY A 426 5.13 -7.20 -13.28
C GLY A 426 5.25 -8.47 -14.07
N ARG A 427 4.63 -8.50 -15.22
CA ARG A 427 4.71 -9.62 -16.16
C ARG A 427 6.14 -9.88 -16.64
N GLU A 428 6.89 -8.82 -16.86
CA GLU A 428 8.27 -8.86 -17.29
C GLU A 428 9.21 -8.51 -16.13
N ALA A 429 10.42 -9.04 -16.14
CA ALA A 429 11.45 -8.61 -15.20
C ALA A 429 11.76 -7.12 -15.41
N PRO A 430 12.00 -6.32 -14.36
CA PRO A 430 12.32 -4.93 -14.54
C PRO A 430 13.67 -4.76 -15.24
N GLU A 431 13.73 -3.90 -16.24
CA GLU A 431 14.98 -3.61 -16.97
C GLU A 431 15.94 -2.71 -16.15
N VAL A 432 15.41 -2.01 -15.16
CA VAL A 432 16.14 -1.04 -14.34
C VAL A 432 15.81 -1.22 -12.87
N ARG A 433 16.76 -0.91 -12.02
CA ARG A 433 16.56 -0.84 -10.58
C ARG A 433 15.49 0.21 -10.24
N LYS A 434 14.72 -0.02 -9.14
CA LYS A 434 13.56 0.77 -8.73
C LYS A 434 12.49 0.90 -9.83
N GLY A 435 12.40 -0.10 -10.70
CA GLY A 435 11.27 -0.25 -11.60
C GLY A 435 9.95 -0.37 -10.83
N TRP A 436 8.84 -0.03 -11.49
CA TRP A 436 7.52 -0.08 -10.84
C TRP A 436 7.15 -1.51 -10.43
N ASN A 437 7.01 -1.74 -9.12
CA ASN A 437 6.65 -3.02 -8.54
C ASN A 437 5.19 -2.99 -8.05
N ARG A 438 4.30 -3.59 -8.84
CA ARG A 438 2.86 -3.56 -8.58
C ARG A 438 2.45 -4.37 -7.36
N ALA A 439 3.31 -5.25 -6.87
CA ALA A 439 3.01 -6.05 -5.69
C ALA A 439 2.82 -5.19 -4.43
N TYR A 440 3.51 -4.04 -4.34
CA TYR A 440 3.39 -3.14 -3.18
C TYR A 440 3.12 -1.67 -3.53
N GLN A 441 3.35 -1.24 -4.79
CA GLN A 441 3.15 0.16 -5.20
C GLN A 441 1.78 0.40 -5.85
N SER A 442 1.11 -0.66 -6.35
CA SER A 442 -0.20 -0.53 -6.97
C SER A 442 -1.30 -0.97 -6.03
N ALA A 443 -1.91 0.00 -5.35
CA ALA A 443 -3.12 -0.23 -4.59
C ALA A 443 -4.33 -0.14 -5.54
N THR A 444 -4.80 -1.28 -6.01
CA THR A 444 -5.93 -1.39 -6.95
C THR A 444 -7.19 -1.92 -6.27
N GLU A 445 -8.36 -1.68 -6.86
CA GLU A 445 -9.62 -2.19 -6.33
C GLU A 445 -9.63 -3.72 -6.34
N VAL A 446 -9.79 -4.30 -5.15
CA VAL A 446 -9.69 -5.75 -4.95
C VAL A 446 -10.98 -6.50 -5.23
N GLY A 447 -12.09 -5.77 -5.42
CA GLY A 447 -13.39 -6.36 -5.68
C GLY A 447 -13.84 -7.33 -4.58
N SER A 448 -14.58 -8.34 -4.95
CA SER A 448 -15.16 -9.33 -4.01
C SER A 448 -14.13 -10.12 -3.19
N SER A 449 -12.82 -10.02 -3.44
CA SER A 449 -11.84 -10.66 -2.58
C SER A 449 -11.71 -10.00 -1.19
N ILE A 450 -12.30 -8.82 -1.01
CA ILE A 450 -12.38 -8.16 0.30
C ILE A 450 -13.38 -8.83 1.25
N LYS A 451 -14.44 -9.48 0.72
CA LYS A 451 -15.59 -9.97 1.49
C LYS A 451 -15.23 -10.86 2.69
N PRO A 452 -14.30 -11.81 2.60
CA PRO A 452 -13.85 -12.58 3.76
C PRO A 452 -13.21 -11.73 4.85
N LEU A 453 -12.57 -10.61 4.50
CA LEU A 453 -11.76 -9.80 5.40
C LEU A 453 -12.59 -8.76 6.18
N SER A 454 -13.53 -8.09 5.51
CA SER A 454 -14.30 -6.96 6.05
C SER A 454 -15.75 -7.28 6.35
N VAL A 455 -16.29 -8.39 5.82
CA VAL A 455 -17.71 -8.73 5.97
C VAL A 455 -17.87 -10.07 6.69
N TYR A 456 -17.51 -11.16 6.04
CA TYR A 456 -17.86 -12.50 6.53
C TYR A 456 -16.99 -13.00 7.68
N GLY A 457 -15.68 -12.63 7.68
CA GLY A 457 -14.81 -12.89 8.83
C GLY A 457 -15.30 -12.19 10.10
N PRO A 458 -15.50 -10.86 10.07
CA PRO A 458 -16.12 -10.16 11.18
C PRO A 458 -17.49 -10.70 11.59
N ALA A 459 -18.36 -11.06 10.63
CA ALA A 459 -19.68 -11.61 10.93
C ALA A 459 -19.60 -12.94 11.70
N LEU A 460 -18.73 -13.86 11.26
CA LEU A 460 -18.47 -15.12 11.96
C LEU A 460 -17.84 -14.91 13.34
N ASP A 461 -16.95 -13.93 13.46
CA ASP A 461 -16.27 -13.59 14.72
C ASP A 461 -17.22 -12.98 15.75
N LEU A 462 -18.26 -12.29 15.27
CA LEU A 462 -19.37 -11.73 16.07
C LEU A 462 -20.45 -12.76 16.43
N GLY A 463 -20.32 -14.01 15.99
CA GLY A 463 -21.19 -15.12 16.41
C GLY A 463 -22.12 -15.66 15.33
N LEU A 464 -22.07 -15.17 14.08
CA LEU A 464 -22.73 -15.85 12.98
C LEU A 464 -22.01 -17.18 12.69
N SER A 465 -22.70 -18.05 11.95
CA SER A 465 -22.15 -19.32 11.47
C SER A 465 -22.25 -19.41 9.94
N PRO A 466 -21.54 -20.34 9.31
CA PRO A 466 -21.71 -20.59 7.88
C PRO A 466 -23.17 -20.91 7.46
N ALA A 467 -23.96 -21.50 8.37
CA ALA A 467 -25.37 -21.77 8.14
C ALA A 467 -26.31 -20.60 8.49
N SER A 468 -25.80 -19.49 9.00
CA SER A 468 -26.64 -18.32 9.30
C SER A 468 -27.34 -17.81 8.04
N ALA A 469 -28.63 -17.54 8.17
CA ALA A 469 -29.45 -17.10 7.05
C ALA A 469 -29.18 -15.64 6.71
N VAL A 470 -28.97 -15.37 5.44
CA VAL A 470 -28.70 -14.04 4.86
C VAL A 470 -29.66 -13.78 3.72
N VAL A 471 -30.12 -12.54 3.57
CA VAL A 471 -31.13 -12.17 2.55
C VAL A 471 -30.48 -11.63 1.29
N ASN A 472 -30.78 -12.24 0.15
CA ASN A 472 -30.32 -11.87 -1.19
C ASN A 472 -31.51 -11.56 -2.12
N ILE A 473 -32.16 -10.44 -1.88
CA ILE A 473 -33.32 -9.95 -2.67
C ILE A 473 -33.13 -8.52 -3.10
N PRO A 474 -33.78 -8.04 -4.18
CA PRO A 474 -33.73 -6.67 -4.66
C PRO A 474 -34.66 -5.75 -3.83
N ASP A 475 -34.28 -5.54 -2.59
CA ASP A 475 -35.00 -4.72 -1.62
C ASP A 475 -34.02 -3.70 -1.02
N PRO A 476 -34.38 -2.43 -0.85
CA PRO A 476 -33.49 -1.40 -0.33
C PRO A 476 -32.84 -1.79 1.01
N ILE A 477 -31.56 -1.46 1.14
CA ILE A 477 -30.75 -1.72 2.33
C ILE A 477 -30.50 -0.38 3.00
N VAL A 478 -30.90 -0.23 4.24
CA VAL A 478 -30.66 1.01 4.99
C VAL A 478 -29.14 1.28 5.05
N GLY A 479 -28.75 2.46 4.59
CA GLY A 479 -27.34 2.87 4.54
C GLY A 479 -26.63 2.55 3.22
N TRP A 480 -27.30 1.95 2.24
CA TRP A 480 -26.77 1.83 0.88
C TRP A 480 -27.14 3.06 0.03
N ASP A 481 -26.14 3.74 -0.52
CA ASP A 481 -26.22 5.09 -1.11
C ASP A 481 -26.39 5.12 -2.63
N THR A 482 -27.12 4.18 -3.22
CA THR A 482 -27.44 4.17 -4.65
C THR A 482 -28.92 4.46 -4.91
N GLU A 483 -29.28 4.86 -6.14
CA GLU A 483 -30.68 5.09 -6.54
C GLU A 483 -31.57 3.86 -6.33
N THR A 484 -31.01 2.66 -6.50
CA THR A 484 -31.72 1.40 -6.26
C THR A 484 -31.83 1.03 -4.80
N GLY A 485 -31.01 1.64 -3.92
CA GLY A 485 -30.90 1.30 -2.52
C GLY A 485 -30.22 -0.07 -2.22
N TYR A 486 -29.64 -0.74 -3.24
CA TYR A 486 -28.91 -1.99 -3.10
C TYR A 486 -27.84 -2.13 -4.19
N PRO A 487 -26.79 -2.99 -4.00
CA PRO A 487 -25.73 -3.15 -5.00
C PRO A 487 -26.26 -3.70 -6.32
N ALA A 488 -25.75 -3.17 -7.44
CA ALA A 488 -26.01 -3.75 -8.75
C ALA A 488 -25.50 -5.20 -8.79
N ILE A 489 -26.30 -6.08 -9.39
CA ILE A 489 -25.90 -7.45 -9.68
C ILE A 489 -25.56 -7.56 -11.17
N GLY A 490 -24.40 -8.10 -11.52
CA GLY A 490 -24.00 -8.31 -12.91
C GLY A 490 -24.77 -9.50 -13.53
N SER A 491 -24.15 -10.68 -13.50
CA SER A 491 -24.77 -11.95 -13.89
C SER A 491 -25.40 -12.72 -12.72
N GLU A 492 -25.36 -12.17 -11.51
CA GLU A 492 -25.92 -12.78 -10.32
C GLU A 492 -27.45 -12.92 -10.44
N LYS A 493 -27.99 -13.87 -9.69
CA LYS A 493 -29.43 -14.01 -9.50
C LYS A 493 -29.76 -13.74 -8.03
N TYR A 494 -30.91 -13.14 -7.80
CA TYR A 494 -31.47 -13.10 -6.46
C TYR A 494 -31.97 -14.48 -6.08
N GLU A 495 -31.52 -14.97 -4.91
CA GLU A 495 -31.83 -16.33 -4.46
C GLU A 495 -32.76 -16.36 -3.24
N GLY A 496 -33.23 -15.19 -2.79
CA GLY A 496 -34.09 -15.13 -1.61
C GLY A 496 -33.30 -15.13 -0.31
N ILE A 497 -33.68 -15.98 0.61
CA ILE A 497 -32.97 -16.24 1.88
C ILE A 497 -32.04 -17.43 1.64
N ILE A 498 -30.77 -17.24 1.93
CA ILE A 498 -29.69 -18.18 1.68
C ILE A 498 -28.83 -18.36 2.95
N THR A 499 -27.97 -19.35 2.99
CA THR A 499 -26.96 -19.45 4.03
C THR A 499 -25.80 -18.46 3.75
N LEU A 500 -25.11 -18.00 4.81
CA LEU A 500 -23.88 -17.20 4.69
C LEU A 500 -22.85 -17.93 3.82
N ARG A 501 -22.67 -19.24 3.99
CA ARG A 501 -21.84 -20.10 3.15
C ARG A 501 -22.14 -19.90 1.67
N ARG A 502 -23.42 -19.99 1.27
CA ARG A 502 -23.86 -19.77 -0.11
C ARG A 502 -23.49 -18.38 -0.61
N GLY A 503 -23.68 -17.35 0.23
CA GLY A 503 -23.30 -15.97 -0.08
C GLY A 503 -21.82 -15.79 -0.40
N VAL A 504 -20.93 -16.48 0.33
CA VAL A 504 -19.47 -16.46 0.10
C VAL A 504 -19.09 -17.28 -1.12
N VAL A 505 -19.56 -18.53 -1.22
CA VAL A 505 -19.21 -19.48 -2.30
C VAL A 505 -19.59 -18.92 -3.68
N SER A 506 -20.78 -18.34 -3.77
CA SER A 506 -21.27 -17.68 -4.99
C SER A 506 -20.90 -16.21 -5.11
N SER A 507 -20.26 -15.65 -4.08
CA SER A 507 -19.79 -14.27 -4.07
C SER A 507 -20.88 -13.20 -4.24
N LEU A 508 -22.07 -13.42 -3.69
CA LEU A 508 -23.26 -12.60 -3.90
C LEU A 508 -23.09 -11.21 -3.28
N ASN A 509 -23.40 -10.15 -4.06
CA ASN A 509 -23.15 -8.77 -3.67
C ASN A 509 -24.16 -8.25 -2.64
N VAL A 510 -25.46 -8.55 -2.85
CA VAL A 510 -26.52 -8.12 -1.94
C VAL A 510 -26.39 -8.81 -0.58
N ALA A 511 -26.06 -10.09 -0.56
CA ALA A 511 -25.80 -10.83 0.68
C ALA A 511 -24.64 -10.19 1.47
N ALA A 512 -23.53 -9.83 0.79
CA ALA A 512 -22.40 -9.17 1.44
C ALA A 512 -22.76 -7.78 1.99
N ALA A 513 -23.49 -6.98 1.21
CA ALA A 513 -23.92 -5.66 1.63
C ALA A 513 -24.85 -5.71 2.86
N ARG A 514 -25.80 -6.65 2.87
CA ARG A 514 -26.68 -6.83 4.03
C ARG A 514 -25.94 -7.32 5.26
N THR A 515 -25.09 -8.35 5.13
CA THR A 515 -24.28 -8.83 6.25
C THR A 515 -23.42 -7.70 6.84
N LEU A 516 -22.80 -6.87 5.99
CA LEU A 516 -22.00 -5.74 6.45
C LEU A 516 -22.85 -4.72 7.23
N LEU A 517 -23.99 -4.31 6.67
CA LEU A 517 -24.76 -3.20 7.24
C LEU A 517 -25.70 -3.63 8.37
N GLU A 518 -26.20 -4.88 8.34
CA GLU A 518 -27.18 -5.37 9.31
C GLU A 518 -26.55 -6.14 10.48
N ASP A 519 -25.42 -6.85 10.25
CA ASP A 519 -24.81 -7.75 11.24
C ASP A 519 -23.41 -7.29 11.71
N VAL A 520 -22.63 -6.51 10.90
CA VAL A 520 -21.23 -6.16 11.19
C VAL A 520 -21.05 -4.68 11.55
N SER A 521 -21.49 -3.77 10.77
CA SER A 521 -21.26 -2.35 10.69
C SER A 521 -20.06 -1.94 9.83
N LEU A 522 -20.12 -0.72 9.27
CA LEU A 522 -19.02 -0.17 8.46
C LEU A 522 -17.74 0.00 9.28
N GLN A 523 -17.85 0.52 10.50
CA GLN A 523 -16.67 0.75 11.35
C GLN A 523 -15.99 -0.56 11.74
N THR A 524 -16.76 -1.57 12.13
CA THR A 524 -16.21 -2.89 12.46
C THR A 524 -15.48 -3.50 11.25
N GLY A 525 -16.07 -3.46 10.05
CA GLY A 525 -15.42 -3.95 8.84
C GLY A 525 -14.11 -3.22 8.54
N ALA A 526 -14.06 -1.90 8.73
CA ALA A 526 -12.85 -1.09 8.58
C ALA A 526 -11.77 -1.43 9.61
N ASP A 527 -12.18 -1.62 10.88
CA ASP A 527 -11.26 -1.97 11.98
C ASP A 527 -10.58 -3.33 11.75
N TYR A 528 -11.32 -4.32 11.22
CA TYR A 528 -10.74 -5.61 10.87
C TYR A 528 -9.72 -5.50 9.74
N LEU A 529 -9.98 -4.70 8.70
CA LEU A 529 -9.01 -4.45 7.63
C LEU A 529 -7.72 -3.81 8.17
N ALA A 530 -7.84 -2.81 9.05
CA ALA A 530 -6.68 -2.17 9.68
C ALA A 530 -5.86 -3.17 10.51
N LYS A 531 -6.52 -4.03 11.30
CA LYS A 531 -5.87 -5.10 12.06
C LYS A 531 -5.20 -6.15 11.17
N LEU A 532 -5.70 -6.35 9.95
CA LEU A 532 -5.12 -7.23 8.94
C LEU A 532 -3.99 -6.58 8.13
N GLY A 533 -3.53 -5.40 8.53
CA GLY A 533 -2.37 -4.73 7.93
C GLY A 533 -2.67 -3.91 6.69
N VAL A 534 -3.92 -3.66 6.35
CA VAL A 534 -4.27 -2.70 5.29
C VAL A 534 -3.99 -1.28 5.79
N ASP A 535 -3.31 -0.48 4.98
CA ASP A 535 -2.99 0.90 5.32
C ASP A 535 -4.25 1.71 5.67
N PRO A 536 -4.40 2.18 6.91
CA PRO A 536 -5.59 2.90 7.37
C PRO A 536 -5.94 4.13 6.51
N SER A 537 -4.95 4.78 5.91
CA SER A 537 -5.16 5.97 5.06
C SER A 537 -5.93 5.65 3.77
N ARG A 538 -5.95 4.38 3.35
CA ARG A 538 -6.62 3.89 2.14
C ARG A 538 -7.95 3.19 2.42
N ILE A 539 -8.27 2.91 3.69
CA ILE A 539 -9.54 2.26 4.05
C ILE A 539 -10.69 3.22 3.83
N LYS A 540 -11.53 2.91 2.84
CA LYS A 540 -12.77 3.65 2.58
C LYS A 540 -13.90 3.04 3.40
N THR A 541 -14.28 3.70 4.48
CA THR A 541 -15.39 3.29 5.37
C THR A 541 -16.74 3.60 4.69
N THR A 542 -16.96 3.02 3.51
CA THR A 542 -18.19 3.12 2.72
C THR A 542 -18.75 1.73 2.43
N CYS A 543 -20.04 1.66 2.13
CA CYS A 543 -20.69 0.39 1.81
C CYS A 543 -20.01 -0.33 0.64
N SER A 544 -19.82 0.37 -0.48
CA SER A 544 -19.18 -0.18 -1.67
C SER A 544 -17.69 -0.52 -1.43
N GLY A 545 -16.99 0.30 -0.64
CA GLY A 545 -15.60 0.06 -0.26
C GLY A 545 -15.44 -1.26 0.48
N LEU A 546 -16.22 -1.45 1.55
CA LEU A 546 -16.08 -2.59 2.46
C LEU A 546 -16.79 -3.86 1.96
N ALA A 547 -18.01 -3.74 1.36
CA ALA A 547 -18.75 -4.92 0.90
C ALA A 547 -18.31 -5.42 -0.48
N LEU A 548 -17.83 -4.54 -1.36
CA LEU A 548 -17.55 -4.85 -2.76
C LEU A 548 -16.08 -4.61 -3.16
N GLY A 549 -15.24 -4.08 -2.27
CA GLY A 549 -13.82 -3.85 -2.53
C GLY A 549 -13.54 -2.70 -3.49
N ALA A 550 -14.39 -1.66 -3.51
CA ALA A 550 -14.16 -0.44 -4.27
C ALA A 550 -13.13 0.47 -3.58
N MET A 551 -12.03 -0.14 -3.10
CA MET A 551 -10.88 0.53 -2.49
C MET A 551 -9.59 -0.13 -2.91
N GLY A 552 -8.50 0.65 -2.92
CA GLY A 552 -7.19 0.17 -3.30
C GLY A 552 -6.47 -0.55 -2.16
N ILE A 553 -6.14 -1.81 -2.38
CA ILE A 553 -5.29 -2.62 -1.49
C ILE A 553 -4.21 -3.26 -2.36
N THR A 554 -2.97 -3.31 -1.87
CA THR A 554 -1.87 -3.91 -2.61
C THR A 554 -1.89 -5.44 -2.54
N PRO A 555 -1.33 -6.13 -3.54
CA PRO A 555 -1.21 -7.60 -3.49
C PRO A 555 -0.50 -8.13 -2.24
N ILE A 556 0.51 -7.42 -1.72
CA ILE A 556 1.23 -7.85 -0.52
C ILE A 556 0.38 -7.73 0.76
N GLU A 557 -0.42 -6.67 0.88
CA GLU A 557 -1.38 -6.53 1.97
C GLU A 557 -2.46 -7.61 1.91
N MET A 558 -2.96 -7.89 0.70
CA MET A 558 -3.91 -8.98 0.50
C MET A 558 -3.31 -10.34 0.87
N ALA A 559 -2.03 -10.59 0.53
CA ALA A 559 -1.34 -11.83 0.90
C ALA A 559 -1.22 -11.97 2.42
N GLY A 560 -0.82 -10.91 3.12
CA GLY A 560 -0.75 -10.90 4.59
C GLY A 560 -2.11 -11.11 5.26
N ALA A 561 -3.17 -10.46 4.75
CA ALA A 561 -4.52 -10.58 5.27
C ALA A 561 -5.10 -12.00 5.09
N TYR A 562 -4.88 -12.62 3.93
CA TYR A 562 -5.30 -14.01 3.70
C TYR A 562 -4.43 -15.03 4.43
N ALA A 563 -3.12 -14.74 4.59
CA ALA A 563 -2.24 -15.54 5.43
C ALA A 563 -2.74 -15.61 6.88
N ALA A 564 -3.32 -14.52 7.39
CA ALA A 564 -3.92 -14.51 8.73
C ALA A 564 -5.07 -15.50 8.85
N ILE A 565 -5.92 -15.64 7.81
CA ILE A 565 -7.00 -16.64 7.80
C ILE A 565 -6.38 -18.05 7.86
N ALA A 566 -5.38 -18.35 7.03
CA ALA A 566 -4.70 -19.64 7.00
C ALA A 566 -3.87 -19.95 8.26
N ASN A 567 -3.55 -18.92 9.04
CA ASN A 567 -2.80 -19.00 10.30
C ASN A 567 -3.69 -18.85 11.53
N GLU A 568 -4.84 -19.53 11.53
CA GLU A 568 -5.79 -19.58 12.67
C GLU A 568 -6.25 -18.17 13.14
N GLY A 569 -6.36 -17.24 12.19
CA GLY A 569 -6.79 -15.85 12.45
C GLY A 569 -5.70 -14.92 12.97
N LYS A 570 -4.46 -15.39 13.06
CA LYS A 570 -3.32 -14.62 13.54
C LYS A 570 -2.64 -13.91 12.36
N TYR A 571 -2.72 -12.60 12.33
CA TYR A 571 -1.98 -11.76 11.39
C TYR A 571 -0.52 -11.62 11.83
N ILE A 572 0.38 -11.81 10.89
CA ILE A 572 1.81 -11.53 11.03
C ILE A 572 2.17 -10.55 9.93
N LYS A 573 2.79 -9.42 10.31
CA LYS A 573 3.26 -8.44 9.31
C LYS A 573 4.20 -9.12 8.32
N PRO A 574 3.92 -9.08 7.00
CA PRO A 574 4.82 -9.66 6.01
C PRO A 574 6.23 -9.09 6.12
N VAL A 575 7.23 -9.93 6.00
CA VAL A 575 8.66 -9.57 6.09
C VAL A 575 9.43 -10.24 4.97
N SER A 576 10.40 -9.51 4.39
CA SER A 576 11.19 -9.95 3.24
C SER A 576 12.66 -10.32 3.58
N PHE A 577 13.08 -10.11 4.81
CA PHE A 577 14.40 -10.46 5.29
C PHE A 577 14.33 -11.26 6.59
N SER A 578 15.33 -12.11 6.83
CA SER A 578 15.48 -12.81 8.11
C SER A 578 16.42 -12.05 9.05
N ARG A 579 17.54 -11.56 8.53
CA ARG A 579 18.51 -10.79 9.32
C ARG A 579 19.39 -9.91 8.44
N VAL A 580 19.92 -8.85 9.03
CA VAL A 580 20.98 -7.99 8.47
C VAL A 580 22.16 -8.03 9.43
N VAL A 581 23.34 -8.37 8.92
CA VAL A 581 24.56 -8.54 9.72
C VAL A 581 25.63 -7.59 9.20
N ASP A 582 26.32 -6.88 10.11
CA ASP A 582 27.41 -5.98 9.73
C ASP A 582 28.71 -6.75 9.41
N GLN A 583 29.70 -6.03 8.94
CA GLN A 583 31.03 -6.58 8.58
C GLN A 583 31.77 -7.27 9.75
N ASN A 584 31.38 -7.02 11.00
CA ASN A 584 31.99 -7.59 12.20
C ASN A 584 31.22 -8.82 12.70
N GLY A 585 30.18 -9.24 11.98
CA GLY A 585 29.33 -10.35 12.38
C GLY A 585 28.25 -9.98 13.40
N LYS A 586 28.06 -8.67 13.70
CA LYS A 586 26.99 -8.20 14.60
C LYS A 586 25.68 -8.16 13.82
N VAL A 587 24.65 -8.78 14.39
CA VAL A 587 23.27 -8.68 13.86
C VAL A 587 22.73 -7.29 14.14
N ILE A 588 22.38 -6.57 13.08
CA ILE A 588 21.78 -5.22 13.14
C ILE A 588 20.26 -5.33 13.19
N LEU A 589 19.67 -6.12 12.29
CA LEU A 589 18.25 -6.43 12.29
C LEU A 589 18.05 -7.95 12.34
N ASP A 590 17.03 -8.38 13.09
CA ASP A 590 16.61 -9.77 13.22
C ASP A 590 15.07 -9.82 13.18
N SER A 591 14.51 -10.27 12.07
CA SER A 591 13.07 -10.26 11.85
C SER A 591 12.29 -11.08 12.90
N SER A 592 12.92 -12.12 13.45
CA SER A 592 12.28 -12.94 14.50
C SER A 592 12.02 -12.15 15.79
N LYS A 593 12.82 -11.12 16.06
CA LYS A 593 12.68 -10.22 17.23
C LYS A 593 11.78 -9.01 16.93
N LEU A 594 11.66 -8.65 15.65
CA LEU A 594 10.86 -7.52 15.17
C LEU A 594 9.43 -7.94 14.78
N ARG A 595 9.18 -9.25 14.79
CA ARG A 595 7.93 -9.84 14.36
C ARG A 595 6.75 -9.33 15.18
N THR A 596 5.82 -8.67 14.51
CA THR A 596 4.56 -8.24 15.09
C THR A 596 3.47 -9.26 14.76
N GLU A 597 2.84 -9.82 15.79
CA GLU A 597 1.74 -10.77 15.68
C GLU A 597 0.48 -10.22 16.33
N GLN A 598 -0.66 -10.40 15.68
CA GLN A 598 -1.95 -9.99 16.23
C GLN A 598 -3.02 -11.04 15.94
N GLN A 599 -3.72 -11.51 16.97
CA GLN A 599 -4.93 -12.31 16.77
C GLN A 599 -6.04 -11.38 16.28
N VAL A 600 -6.45 -11.53 15.02
CA VAL A 600 -7.49 -10.70 14.39
C VAL A 600 -8.83 -11.42 14.37
N PHE A 601 -8.84 -12.70 13.96
CA PHE A 601 -10.00 -13.56 14.03
C PHE A 601 -9.80 -14.63 15.09
N LYS A 602 -10.88 -15.10 15.69
CA LYS A 602 -10.84 -16.31 16.54
C LYS A 602 -10.37 -17.50 15.68
N PRO A 603 -9.67 -18.50 16.27
CA PRO A 603 -9.31 -19.71 15.51
C PRO A 603 -10.52 -20.46 14.94
N THR A 604 -11.65 -20.45 15.64
CA THR A 604 -12.93 -20.96 15.15
C THR A 604 -13.43 -20.26 13.90
N THR A 605 -13.34 -18.92 13.88
CA THR A 605 -13.71 -18.07 12.74
C THR A 605 -12.82 -18.36 11.54
N ALA A 606 -11.50 -18.45 11.75
CA ALA A 606 -10.53 -18.76 10.71
C ALA A 606 -10.80 -20.13 10.07
N TYR A 607 -11.09 -21.14 10.90
CA TYR A 607 -11.44 -22.47 10.39
C TYR A 607 -12.72 -22.44 9.53
N MET A 608 -13.79 -21.82 10.03
CA MET A 608 -15.04 -21.68 9.26
C MET A 608 -14.82 -20.91 7.94
N LEU A 609 -13.99 -19.86 7.94
CA LEU A 609 -13.63 -19.16 6.71
C LEU A 609 -12.87 -20.05 5.72
N VAL A 610 -11.86 -20.79 6.19
CA VAL A 610 -11.09 -21.73 5.35
C VAL A 610 -12.02 -22.78 4.74
N ASP A 611 -12.90 -23.35 5.52
CA ASP A 611 -13.86 -24.37 5.09
C ASP A 611 -14.81 -23.83 3.99
N ILE A 612 -15.37 -22.63 4.17
CA ILE A 612 -16.21 -21.97 3.16
C ILE A 612 -15.41 -21.62 1.90
N LEU A 613 -14.19 -21.12 2.07
CA LEU A 613 -13.33 -20.72 0.94
C LEU A 613 -12.77 -21.93 0.20
N HIS A 614 -12.63 -23.08 0.86
CA HIS A 614 -12.37 -24.36 0.21
C HIS A 614 -13.53 -24.76 -0.69
N GLU A 615 -14.78 -24.69 -0.19
CA GLU A 615 -15.94 -24.94 -1.03
C GLU A 615 -16.04 -23.96 -2.20
N ALA A 616 -15.67 -22.70 -2.02
CA ALA A 616 -15.63 -21.72 -3.11
C ALA A 616 -14.66 -22.12 -4.25
N VAL A 617 -13.60 -22.87 -3.92
CA VAL A 617 -12.68 -23.46 -4.91
C VAL A 617 -13.22 -24.78 -5.46
N GLU A 618 -13.89 -25.59 -4.64
CA GLU A 618 -14.41 -26.89 -5.08
C GLU A 618 -15.62 -26.76 -6.03
N SER A 619 -16.54 -25.83 -5.74
CA SER A 619 -17.83 -25.73 -6.45
C SER A 619 -18.27 -24.30 -6.80
N GLY A 620 -17.55 -23.28 -6.30
CA GLY A 620 -17.95 -21.88 -6.43
C GLY A 620 -17.19 -21.11 -7.52
N THR A 621 -16.95 -19.82 -7.25
CA THR A 621 -16.31 -18.89 -8.21
C THR A 621 -14.81 -19.15 -8.42
N GLY A 622 -14.17 -19.93 -7.56
CA GLY A 622 -12.72 -20.20 -7.54
C GLY A 622 -12.30 -21.51 -8.20
N THR A 623 -13.18 -22.23 -8.88
CA THR A 623 -12.91 -23.60 -9.40
C THR A 623 -11.70 -23.72 -10.31
N ALA A 624 -11.31 -22.63 -10.99
CA ALA A 624 -10.11 -22.59 -11.82
C ALA A 624 -8.78 -22.67 -11.04
N ALA A 625 -8.81 -22.43 -9.73
CA ALA A 625 -7.64 -22.57 -8.85
C ALA A 625 -7.44 -23.98 -8.29
N LYS A 626 -8.37 -24.90 -8.54
CA LYS A 626 -8.32 -26.27 -8.00
C LYS A 626 -7.07 -27.02 -8.46
N ILE A 627 -6.33 -27.57 -7.51
CA ILE A 627 -5.15 -28.42 -7.74
C ILE A 627 -5.52 -29.83 -7.33
N LYS A 628 -5.42 -30.77 -8.26
CA LYS A 628 -5.74 -32.18 -8.00
C LYS A 628 -4.83 -32.75 -6.91
N GLY A 629 -5.42 -33.25 -5.84
CA GLY A 629 -4.70 -33.89 -4.74
C GLY A 629 -4.08 -32.89 -3.75
N MET A 630 -4.56 -31.64 -3.75
CA MET A 630 -4.15 -30.60 -2.81
C MET A 630 -5.37 -29.83 -2.30
N THR A 631 -5.46 -29.66 -1.00
CA THR A 631 -6.49 -28.84 -0.36
C THR A 631 -6.20 -27.35 -0.63
N VAL A 632 -7.12 -26.69 -1.34
CA VAL A 632 -7.04 -25.29 -1.72
C VAL A 632 -8.27 -24.56 -1.21
N ALA A 633 -8.09 -23.44 -0.56
CA ALA A 633 -9.13 -22.47 -0.23
C ALA A 633 -8.81 -21.11 -0.86
N GLY A 634 -9.82 -20.37 -1.29
CA GLY A 634 -9.52 -19.07 -1.91
C GLY A 634 -10.74 -18.27 -2.33
N LYS A 635 -10.50 -17.02 -2.70
CA LYS A 635 -11.53 -16.07 -3.13
C LYS A 635 -11.13 -15.29 -4.35
N THR A 636 -12.04 -15.21 -5.30
CA THR A 636 -11.94 -14.36 -6.49
C THR A 636 -12.32 -12.93 -6.18
N GLY A 637 -11.61 -11.99 -6.79
CA GLY A 637 -11.95 -10.58 -6.83
C GLY A 637 -12.15 -10.11 -8.27
N THR A 638 -13.17 -9.32 -8.50
CA THR A 638 -13.44 -8.64 -9.78
C THR A 638 -14.07 -7.31 -9.42
N ASN A 639 -13.52 -6.21 -9.91
CA ASN A 639 -14.17 -4.92 -9.73
C ASN A 639 -15.28 -4.73 -10.76
N SER A 640 -16.21 -3.81 -10.47
CA SER A 640 -17.43 -3.61 -11.27
C SER A 640 -17.17 -3.25 -12.73
N ASP A 641 -16.03 -2.60 -12.99
CA ASP A 641 -15.67 -2.06 -14.31
C ASP A 641 -14.63 -2.91 -15.06
N TYR A 642 -14.31 -4.11 -14.57
CA TYR A 642 -13.25 -4.95 -15.13
C TYR A 642 -11.87 -4.28 -15.19
N GLY A 643 -11.57 -3.35 -14.29
CA GLY A 643 -10.24 -2.72 -14.18
C GLY A 643 -9.22 -3.60 -13.45
N SER A 644 -9.68 -4.59 -12.67
CA SER A 644 -8.81 -5.52 -11.94
C SER A 644 -9.45 -6.88 -11.78
N ALA A 645 -8.63 -7.93 -11.84
CA ALA A 645 -8.96 -9.31 -11.52
C ALA A 645 -8.00 -9.82 -10.44
N TYR A 646 -8.53 -10.33 -9.34
CA TYR A 646 -7.79 -10.86 -8.20
C TYR A 646 -8.12 -12.33 -7.95
N PHE A 647 -7.14 -13.06 -7.46
CA PHE A 647 -7.35 -14.32 -6.76
C PHE A 647 -6.41 -14.40 -5.56
N ALA A 648 -6.97 -14.62 -4.37
CA ALA A 648 -6.22 -14.89 -3.17
C ALA A 648 -6.50 -16.33 -2.73
N GLY A 649 -5.49 -17.17 -2.71
CA GLY A 649 -5.59 -18.61 -2.44
C GLY A 649 -4.63 -19.06 -1.36
N MET A 650 -5.03 -20.09 -0.64
CA MET A 650 -4.32 -20.69 0.50
C MET A 650 -4.23 -22.20 0.33
N THR A 651 -3.11 -22.76 0.76
CA THR A 651 -2.88 -24.21 0.88
C THR A 651 -2.34 -24.52 2.27
N GLY A 652 -2.08 -25.76 2.61
CA GLY A 652 -1.46 -26.13 3.89
C GLY A 652 -0.02 -25.65 4.04
N TYR A 653 0.58 -25.06 2.99
CA TYR A 653 1.96 -24.63 2.94
C TYR A 653 2.11 -23.11 2.80
N TYR A 654 1.41 -22.54 1.81
CA TYR A 654 1.59 -21.14 1.42
C TYR A 654 0.26 -20.47 1.11
N THR A 655 0.23 -19.17 1.36
CA THR A 655 -0.81 -18.27 0.84
C THR A 655 -0.21 -17.51 -0.34
N ALA A 656 -0.97 -17.38 -1.43
CA ALA A 656 -0.52 -16.61 -2.58
C ALA A 656 -1.65 -15.76 -3.16
N VAL A 657 -1.28 -14.59 -3.69
CA VAL A 657 -2.20 -13.64 -4.32
C VAL A 657 -1.73 -13.33 -5.74
N VAL A 658 -2.66 -13.29 -6.68
CA VAL A 658 -2.44 -12.83 -8.05
C VAL A 658 -3.38 -11.67 -8.35
N TRP A 659 -2.81 -10.62 -8.91
CA TRP A 659 -3.51 -9.51 -9.53
C TRP A 659 -3.23 -9.47 -11.04
N VAL A 660 -4.24 -9.14 -11.84
CA VAL A 660 -4.13 -8.87 -13.28
C VAL A 660 -4.97 -7.65 -13.62
N GLY A 661 -4.38 -6.68 -14.31
CA GLY A 661 -5.09 -5.47 -14.72
C GLY A 661 -4.21 -4.53 -15.54
N PRO A 662 -4.80 -3.51 -16.17
CA PRO A 662 -4.06 -2.46 -16.85
C PRO A 662 -3.46 -1.47 -15.83
N ASP A 663 -2.32 -0.85 -16.17
CA ASP A 663 -1.70 0.20 -15.35
C ASP A 663 -2.48 1.51 -15.38
N LYS A 664 -3.16 1.80 -16.48
CA LYS A 664 -3.91 3.03 -16.67
C LYS A 664 -5.39 2.80 -16.36
N TYR A 665 -5.92 3.63 -15.46
CA TYR A 665 -7.31 3.52 -15.00
C TYR A 665 -8.36 3.63 -16.12
N GLU A 666 -8.04 4.33 -17.19
CA GLU A 666 -8.89 4.49 -18.37
C GLU A 666 -9.07 3.21 -19.19
N TYR A 667 -8.16 2.27 -19.04
CA TYR A 667 -8.21 0.98 -19.73
C TYR A 667 -8.93 -0.08 -18.88
N LYS A 668 -9.57 -1.02 -19.55
CA LYS A 668 -10.35 -2.08 -18.89
C LYS A 668 -10.02 -3.44 -19.50
N LEU A 669 -10.11 -4.47 -18.69
CA LEU A 669 -10.17 -5.84 -19.21
C LEU A 669 -11.49 -6.04 -19.96
N PRO A 670 -11.57 -6.98 -20.91
CA PRO A 670 -12.82 -7.29 -21.62
C PRO A 670 -13.93 -7.69 -20.64
N LYS A 671 -15.17 -7.37 -20.99
CA LYS A 671 -16.34 -7.77 -20.19
C LYS A 671 -16.33 -9.31 -19.99
N GLY A 672 -16.50 -9.72 -18.73
CA GLY A 672 -16.47 -11.15 -18.33
C GLY A 672 -15.08 -11.65 -17.92
N SER A 673 -14.04 -10.80 -17.89
CA SER A 673 -12.72 -11.09 -17.32
C SER A 673 -12.80 -11.05 -15.79
N THR A 674 -13.29 -12.13 -15.19
CA THR A 674 -13.40 -12.28 -13.74
C THR A 674 -12.10 -12.80 -13.12
N GLY A 675 -11.91 -12.59 -11.81
CA GLY A 675 -10.79 -13.18 -11.09
C GLY A 675 -10.68 -14.69 -11.24
N GLY A 676 -11.84 -15.38 -11.28
CA GLY A 676 -11.90 -16.83 -11.54
C GLY A 676 -11.44 -17.26 -12.92
N LYS A 677 -11.60 -16.42 -13.95
CA LYS A 677 -11.17 -16.72 -15.33
C LYS A 677 -9.76 -16.27 -15.63
N VAL A 678 -9.28 -15.20 -14.98
CA VAL A 678 -8.02 -14.57 -15.34
C VAL A 678 -6.93 -14.83 -14.30
N ALA A 679 -7.17 -14.50 -13.03
CA ALA A 679 -6.16 -14.61 -11.98
C ALA A 679 -6.03 -16.02 -11.38
N ALA A 680 -7.13 -16.73 -11.18
CA ALA A 680 -7.13 -18.08 -10.58
C ALA A 680 -6.36 -19.12 -11.42
N PRO A 681 -6.45 -19.17 -12.78
CA PRO A 681 -5.64 -20.08 -13.59
C PRO A 681 -4.14 -19.83 -13.46
N ILE A 682 -3.70 -18.56 -13.41
CA ILE A 682 -2.30 -18.16 -13.22
C ILE A 682 -1.82 -18.63 -11.84
N TRP A 683 -2.61 -18.35 -10.81
CA TRP A 683 -2.34 -18.81 -9.43
C TRP A 683 -2.15 -20.34 -9.40
N ARG A 684 -3.08 -21.08 -10.02
CA ARG A 684 -2.99 -22.54 -10.09
C ARG A 684 -1.72 -23.01 -10.80
N ALA A 685 -1.30 -22.34 -11.87
CA ALA A 685 -0.17 -22.76 -12.68
C ALA A 685 1.11 -22.76 -11.83
N PHE A 686 1.48 -21.65 -11.20
CA PHE A 686 2.69 -21.61 -10.39
C PHE A 686 2.55 -22.38 -9.06
N MET A 687 1.38 -22.33 -8.40
CA MET A 687 1.20 -23.08 -7.15
C MET A 687 1.26 -24.58 -7.36
N LYS A 688 0.76 -25.08 -8.48
CA LYS A 688 0.90 -26.51 -8.84
C LYS A 688 2.36 -26.91 -8.98
N GLU A 689 3.21 -26.04 -9.53
CA GLU A 689 4.65 -26.29 -9.67
C GLU A 689 5.36 -26.19 -8.33
N ILE A 690 5.10 -25.15 -7.55
CA ILE A 690 5.64 -24.96 -6.19
C ILE A 690 5.31 -26.13 -5.25
N LEU A 691 4.09 -26.65 -5.37
CA LEU A 691 3.61 -27.74 -4.51
C LEU A 691 3.88 -29.14 -5.09
N ASN A 692 4.59 -29.20 -6.22
CA ASN A 692 4.92 -30.47 -6.83
C ASN A 692 5.69 -31.34 -5.83
N GLU A 693 5.32 -32.63 -5.78
CA GLU A 693 5.91 -33.62 -4.86
C GLU A 693 5.59 -33.43 -3.36
N LEU A 694 4.90 -32.36 -2.98
CA LEU A 694 4.45 -32.17 -1.60
C LEU A 694 3.14 -32.96 -1.36
N PRO A 695 2.99 -33.65 -0.21
CA PRO A 695 1.75 -34.30 0.15
C PRO A 695 0.64 -33.28 0.43
N ASP A 696 -0.61 -33.70 0.31
CA ASP A 696 -1.72 -32.86 0.76
C ASP A 696 -1.62 -32.57 2.25
N LYS A 697 -1.89 -31.35 2.60
CA LYS A 697 -1.87 -30.86 3.97
C LYS A 697 -3.04 -29.93 4.22
N GLN A 698 -3.70 -30.11 5.39
CA GLN A 698 -4.75 -29.18 5.81
C GLN A 698 -4.19 -27.77 6.00
N ILE A 699 -4.99 -26.76 5.66
CA ILE A 699 -4.59 -25.34 5.76
C ILE A 699 -4.43 -24.93 7.23
N ILE A 700 -5.38 -25.37 8.07
CA ILE A 700 -5.30 -25.26 9.53
C ILE A 700 -5.01 -26.63 10.09
N ASP A 701 -3.94 -26.76 10.83
CA ASP A 701 -3.46 -28.06 11.35
C ASP A 701 -4.36 -28.60 12.49
N ALA A 702 -4.96 -27.69 13.30
CA ALA A 702 -5.85 -28.07 14.39
C ALA A 702 -7.19 -28.61 13.86
N SER A 703 -7.68 -29.70 14.45
CA SER A 703 -9.00 -30.23 14.11
C SER A 703 -10.11 -29.28 14.57
N PRO A 704 -11.28 -29.28 13.93
CA PRO A 704 -12.40 -28.41 14.33
C PRO A 704 -12.84 -28.63 15.78
N VAL A 705 -12.75 -29.85 16.29
CA VAL A 705 -13.12 -30.17 17.68
C VAL A 705 -12.12 -29.59 18.67
N GLU A 706 -10.81 -29.66 18.37
CA GLU A 706 -9.75 -29.00 19.19
C GLU A 706 -9.93 -27.49 19.23
N LEU A 707 -10.43 -26.89 18.16
CA LEU A 707 -10.74 -25.47 18.09
C LEU A 707 -12.06 -25.09 18.81
N GLY A 708 -12.84 -26.07 19.30
CA GLY A 708 -14.13 -25.82 19.94
C GLY A 708 -15.28 -25.63 18.94
N LEU A 709 -15.17 -26.19 17.74
CA LEU A 709 -16.24 -26.21 16.76
C LEU A 709 -17.08 -27.48 16.91
N VAL A 710 -18.37 -27.32 16.69
CA VAL A 710 -19.34 -28.45 16.69
C VAL A 710 -20.21 -28.38 15.46
N GLN A 711 -20.60 -29.54 14.93
CA GLN A 711 -21.58 -29.61 13.84
C GLN A 711 -23.00 -29.62 14.38
N ARG A 712 -23.89 -28.89 13.75
CA ARG A 712 -25.34 -28.93 14.01
C ARG A 712 -26.11 -28.87 12.70
N THR A 713 -27.22 -29.59 12.69
CA THR A 713 -28.17 -29.51 11.59
C THR A 713 -29.22 -28.46 11.91
N VAL A 714 -29.23 -27.42 11.09
CA VAL A 714 -30.11 -26.26 11.27
C VAL A 714 -31.01 -26.05 10.05
N CYS A 715 -32.08 -25.36 10.24
CA CYS A 715 -32.92 -24.86 9.15
C CYS A 715 -32.21 -23.75 8.38
N SER A 716 -32.05 -23.90 7.08
CA SER A 716 -31.36 -22.86 6.23
C SER A 716 -32.12 -21.55 6.15
N LEU A 717 -33.40 -21.50 6.51
CA LEU A 717 -34.21 -20.29 6.54
C LEU A 717 -34.11 -19.55 7.89
N SER A 718 -34.22 -20.28 9.04
CA SER A 718 -34.19 -19.66 10.36
C SER A 718 -32.79 -19.59 11.01
N GLY A 719 -31.85 -20.45 10.59
CA GLY A 719 -30.58 -20.67 11.25
C GLY A 719 -30.66 -21.39 12.60
N LYS A 720 -31.88 -21.80 13.05
CA LYS A 720 -32.13 -22.54 14.29
C LYS A 720 -32.15 -24.04 14.05
N ILE A 721 -32.21 -24.87 15.13
CA ILE A 721 -32.21 -26.33 15.01
C ILE A 721 -33.37 -26.78 14.09
N ALA A 722 -33.04 -27.57 13.09
CA ALA A 722 -34.01 -28.04 12.14
C ALA A 722 -35.04 -28.94 12.78
N THR A 723 -36.33 -28.77 12.42
CA THR A 723 -37.44 -29.63 12.76
C THR A 723 -37.78 -30.51 11.57
N GLU A 724 -38.65 -31.48 11.77
CA GLU A 724 -39.18 -32.34 10.68
C GLU A 724 -39.81 -31.48 9.57
N ALA A 725 -40.52 -30.41 9.92
CA ALA A 725 -41.11 -29.49 8.94
C ALA A 725 -40.11 -28.90 7.95
N CYS A 726 -38.87 -28.62 8.39
CA CYS A 726 -37.84 -28.04 7.52
C CYS A 726 -37.45 -28.98 6.36
N ALA A 727 -37.61 -30.31 6.54
CA ALA A 727 -37.24 -31.29 5.51
C ALA A 727 -38.23 -31.32 4.34
N PHE A 728 -39.43 -30.78 4.50
CA PHE A 728 -40.51 -30.79 3.51
C PHE A 728 -40.76 -29.44 2.87
N ASP A 729 -39.80 -28.48 3.00
CA ASP A 729 -39.94 -27.16 2.35
C ASP A 729 -39.82 -27.27 0.82
N ALA A 730 -40.90 -27.03 0.12
CA ALA A 730 -40.96 -27.05 -1.34
C ALA A 730 -40.17 -25.90 -2.00
N SER A 731 -39.79 -24.88 -1.24
CA SER A 731 -38.96 -23.74 -1.73
C SER A 731 -37.47 -24.08 -1.76
N GLY A 732 -37.06 -25.25 -1.23
CA GLY A 732 -35.69 -25.73 -1.23
C GLY A 732 -34.86 -25.31 0.01
N HIS A 733 -35.50 -24.75 1.05
CA HIS A 733 -34.84 -24.39 2.31
C HIS A 733 -34.73 -25.60 3.26
N VAL A 734 -34.02 -26.61 2.77
CA VAL A 734 -33.82 -27.87 3.51
C VAL A 734 -32.85 -27.69 4.67
N PRO A 735 -32.89 -28.62 5.66
CA PRO A 735 -31.90 -28.65 6.74
C PRO A 735 -30.47 -28.73 6.19
N VAL A 736 -29.58 -27.94 6.79
CA VAL A 736 -28.15 -27.93 6.46
C VAL A 736 -27.35 -28.27 7.73
N THR A 737 -26.33 -29.11 7.56
CA THR A 737 -25.36 -29.39 8.63
C THR A 737 -24.11 -28.58 8.40
N ASP A 738 -23.73 -27.79 9.42
CA ASP A 738 -22.57 -26.89 9.31
C ASP A 738 -21.87 -26.71 10.65
N TRP A 739 -20.71 -25.99 10.63
CA TRP A 739 -19.91 -25.71 11.80
C TRP A 739 -20.43 -24.51 12.58
N PHE A 740 -20.34 -24.61 13.91
CA PHE A 740 -20.68 -23.58 14.88
C PHE A 740 -19.58 -23.50 15.93
N ALA A 741 -19.22 -22.33 16.37
CA ALA A 741 -18.46 -22.19 17.60
C ALA A 741 -19.32 -22.66 18.78
N SER A 742 -18.73 -23.36 19.74
CA SER A 742 -19.47 -24.00 20.85
C SER A 742 -20.28 -23.03 21.70
N ASP A 743 -19.89 -21.75 21.73
CA ASP A 743 -20.57 -20.65 22.41
C ASP A 743 -21.70 -20.01 21.60
N SER A 744 -21.79 -20.27 20.30
CA SER A 744 -22.81 -19.73 19.39
C SER A 744 -23.72 -20.78 18.75
N VAL A 745 -23.72 -22.01 19.29
CA VAL A 745 -24.60 -23.09 18.83
C VAL A 745 -26.05 -22.73 19.08
N PRO A 746 -26.93 -22.78 18.06
CA PRO A 746 -28.35 -22.54 18.27
C PRO A 746 -28.94 -23.63 19.19
N VAL A 747 -29.71 -23.21 20.18
CA VAL A 747 -30.42 -24.09 21.14
C VAL A 747 -31.92 -24.15 20.87
N GLU A 748 -32.45 -23.19 20.13
CA GLU A 748 -33.86 -23.08 19.80
C GLU A 748 -34.20 -23.87 18.54
N SER A 749 -35.36 -24.47 18.49
CA SER A 749 -35.89 -25.12 17.29
C SER A 749 -36.45 -24.10 16.28
N CYS A 750 -36.48 -24.48 15.03
CA CYS A 750 -37.02 -23.66 13.95
C CYS A 750 -38.51 -23.36 14.20
N GLU A 751 -38.84 -22.09 14.26
CA GLU A 751 -40.20 -21.57 14.32
C GLU A 751 -40.75 -21.13 12.96
N MET A 752 -39.89 -21.10 11.92
CA MET A 752 -40.27 -20.64 10.59
C MET A 752 -40.85 -21.69 9.67
N HIS A 753 -40.82 -22.96 10.05
CA HIS A 753 -41.44 -24.02 9.29
C HIS A 753 -42.48 -24.75 10.12
N ALA A 754 -43.64 -25.00 9.51
CA ALA A 754 -44.68 -25.78 10.09
C ALA A 754 -45.28 -26.76 9.07
N LEU A 755 -45.62 -27.96 9.52
CA LEU A 755 -46.31 -28.93 8.69
C LEU A 755 -47.82 -28.62 8.65
N ALA A 756 -48.35 -28.48 7.44
CA ALA A 756 -49.77 -28.39 7.19
C ALA A 756 -50.26 -29.73 6.57
N GLY A 757 -51.27 -30.36 7.15
CA GLY A 757 -51.89 -31.52 6.58
C GLY A 757 -52.80 -31.09 5.42
N ILE A 758 -52.55 -31.62 4.25
CA ILE A 758 -53.37 -31.40 3.03
C ILE A 758 -54.11 -32.66 2.71
N CYS A 759 -55.46 -32.57 2.56
CA CYS A 759 -56.25 -33.67 2.10
C CYS A 759 -56.00 -33.99 0.63
N SER A 760 -55.54 -35.20 0.31
CA SER A 760 -55.20 -35.58 -1.08
C SER A 760 -56.40 -35.58 -2.00
N ALA A 761 -57.62 -35.78 -1.49
CA ALA A 761 -58.85 -35.80 -2.25
C ALA A 761 -59.37 -34.40 -2.65
N SER A 762 -59.13 -33.38 -1.80
CA SER A 762 -59.63 -32.02 -2.07
C SER A 762 -58.54 -31.04 -2.43
N GLY A 763 -57.28 -31.35 -2.11
CA GLY A 763 -56.15 -30.39 -2.21
C GLY A 763 -56.24 -29.25 -1.18
N GLN A 764 -57.15 -29.32 -0.20
CA GLN A 764 -57.38 -28.33 0.85
C GLN A 764 -56.83 -28.80 2.21
N ALA A 765 -56.80 -27.93 3.20
CA ALA A 765 -56.36 -28.29 4.53
C ALA A 765 -57.18 -29.47 5.08
N ALA A 766 -56.49 -30.45 5.63
CA ALA A 766 -57.15 -31.64 6.16
C ALA A 766 -58.00 -31.29 7.38
N GLY A 767 -59.28 -31.63 7.30
CA GLY A 767 -60.21 -31.50 8.42
C GLY A 767 -60.23 -32.73 9.30
N PRO A 768 -60.95 -32.69 10.43
CA PRO A 768 -61.00 -33.78 11.41
C PRO A 768 -61.60 -35.07 10.85
N TYR A 769 -62.22 -35.05 9.70
CA TYR A 769 -62.86 -36.18 9.03
C TYR A 769 -62.06 -36.73 7.86
N CYS A 770 -60.87 -36.15 7.56
CA CYS A 770 -60.03 -36.70 6.53
C CYS A 770 -59.38 -38.02 7.01
N PRO A 771 -59.36 -39.03 6.19
CA PRO A 771 -58.70 -40.30 6.53
C PRO A 771 -57.19 -40.05 6.65
N ALA A 772 -56.52 -40.59 7.67
CA ALA A 772 -55.12 -40.38 7.99
C ALA A 772 -54.16 -40.74 6.82
N ASP A 773 -54.50 -41.77 6.04
CA ASP A 773 -53.81 -42.25 4.87
C ASP A 773 -54.06 -41.35 3.62
N GLY A 774 -55.04 -40.46 3.69
CA GLY A 774 -55.33 -39.42 2.67
C GLY A 774 -54.73 -38.04 3.01
N ILE A 775 -53.98 -37.90 4.08
CA ILE A 775 -53.35 -36.62 4.43
C ILE A 775 -51.90 -36.59 3.96
N GLN A 776 -51.61 -35.64 3.09
CA GLN A 776 -50.23 -35.32 2.67
C GLN A 776 -49.73 -34.14 3.49
N TYR A 777 -48.59 -34.28 4.11
CA TYR A 777 -47.98 -33.15 4.85
C TYR A 777 -47.15 -32.28 3.89
N GLN A 778 -47.42 -30.98 3.95
CA GLN A 778 -46.67 -29.94 3.21
C GLN A 778 -46.11 -28.96 4.24
N SER A 779 -44.83 -28.55 4.06
CA SER A 779 -44.24 -27.52 4.88
C SER A 779 -44.63 -26.16 4.34
N VAL A 780 -44.92 -25.23 5.23
CA VAL A 780 -45.12 -23.80 4.97
C VAL A 780 -44.05 -23.01 5.73
N ALA A 781 -43.53 -21.98 5.06
CA ALA A 781 -42.61 -21.01 5.69
C ALA A 781 -43.43 -19.89 6.34
N ILE A 782 -43.14 -19.58 7.60
CA ILE A 782 -43.88 -18.63 8.42
C ILE A 782 -42.98 -17.47 8.77
N ILE A 783 -43.45 -16.23 8.54
CA ILE A 783 -42.83 -15.03 9.09
C ILE A 783 -43.80 -14.43 10.12
N SER A 784 -43.44 -14.51 11.39
CA SER A 784 -44.18 -13.91 12.50
C SER A 784 -43.85 -12.42 12.63
N SER A 785 -44.63 -11.71 13.47
CA SER A 785 -44.40 -10.30 13.80
C SER A 785 -43.03 -10.05 14.44
N THR A 786 -42.45 -11.07 15.10
CA THR A 786 -41.15 -11.03 15.78
C THR A 786 -40.00 -11.51 14.88
N SER A 787 -40.29 -12.01 13.67
CA SER A 787 -39.27 -12.48 12.74
C SER A 787 -38.36 -11.35 12.25
N ARG A 788 -37.03 -11.57 12.19
CA ARG A 788 -36.07 -10.68 11.58
C ARG A 788 -36.40 -10.32 10.12
N TYR A 789 -37.23 -11.12 9.45
CA TYR A 789 -37.61 -10.92 8.04
C TYR A 789 -38.81 -10.02 7.84
N LYS A 790 -39.50 -9.61 8.90
CA LYS A 790 -40.66 -8.71 8.85
C LYS A 790 -40.33 -7.33 8.22
N LYS A 791 -39.08 -6.90 8.32
CA LYS A 791 -38.60 -5.62 7.77
C LYS A 791 -38.52 -5.58 6.23
N TYR A 792 -38.55 -6.72 5.55
CA TYR A 792 -38.45 -6.79 4.08
C TYR A 792 -39.80 -6.72 3.42
N ASP A 793 -39.83 -6.23 2.15
CA ASP A 793 -41.08 -6.15 1.39
C ASP A 793 -41.68 -7.58 1.17
N PRO A 794 -42.88 -7.84 1.68
CA PRO A 794 -43.57 -9.13 1.51
C PRO A 794 -43.74 -9.52 0.05
N LEU A 795 -44.00 -8.56 -0.85
CA LEU A 795 -44.22 -8.83 -2.28
C LEU A 795 -42.92 -9.22 -3.00
N ILE A 796 -41.79 -8.84 -2.45
CA ILE A 796 -40.49 -9.27 -2.97
C ILE A 796 -40.17 -10.65 -2.40
N LEU A 797 -40.31 -10.86 -1.09
CA LEU A 797 -40.00 -12.15 -0.43
C LEU A 797 -40.80 -13.29 -0.99
N ILE A 798 -42.12 -13.13 -1.22
CA ILE A 798 -43.00 -14.21 -1.72
C ILE A 798 -42.56 -14.75 -3.10
N LYS A 799 -41.83 -13.93 -3.91
CA LYS A 799 -41.29 -14.43 -5.18
C LYS A 799 -40.21 -15.50 -5.01
N TYR A 800 -39.55 -15.50 -3.88
CA TYR A 800 -38.45 -16.44 -3.52
C TYR A 800 -38.87 -17.48 -2.53
N LEU A 801 -39.98 -17.26 -1.80
CA LEU A 801 -40.57 -18.14 -0.83
C LEU A 801 -42.08 -18.31 -1.18
N PRO A 802 -42.41 -19.11 -2.20
CA PRO A 802 -43.78 -19.18 -2.73
C PRO A 802 -44.79 -19.72 -1.71
N ASN A 803 -44.35 -20.49 -0.69
CA ASN A 803 -45.21 -20.97 0.38
C ASN A 803 -45.13 -20.15 1.67
N LEU A 804 -44.71 -18.88 1.54
CA LEU A 804 -44.54 -17.96 2.67
C LEU A 804 -45.90 -17.50 3.23
N VAL A 805 -46.04 -17.60 4.53
CA VAL A 805 -47.22 -17.13 5.29
C VAL A 805 -46.76 -16.08 6.31
N TYR A 806 -47.44 -14.93 6.33
CA TYR A 806 -47.26 -13.92 7.36
C TYR A 806 -48.33 -14.09 8.43
N SER A 807 -47.96 -14.63 9.61
CA SER A 807 -48.94 -14.83 10.68
C SER A 807 -48.30 -15.15 12.01
N ASP A 808 -48.94 -14.69 13.10
CA ASP A 808 -48.62 -15.05 14.48
C ASP A 808 -49.56 -16.19 15.01
N VAL A 809 -50.40 -16.73 14.12
CA VAL A 809 -51.43 -17.73 14.47
C VAL A 809 -50.86 -19.14 14.50
N PRO A 810 -51.34 -20.04 15.38
CA PRO A 810 -50.86 -21.43 15.47
C PRO A 810 -50.99 -22.25 14.18
N VAL A 811 -50.07 -23.19 13.99
CA VAL A 811 -49.90 -24.04 12.81
C VAL A 811 -51.19 -24.68 12.28
N ALA A 812 -52.15 -25.05 13.13
CA ALA A 812 -53.41 -25.65 12.74
C ALA A 812 -54.29 -24.77 11.83
N GLU A 813 -54.04 -23.44 11.84
CA GLU A 813 -54.82 -22.50 11.05
C GLU A 813 -54.13 -22.18 9.71
N TYR A 814 -52.77 -22.39 9.60
CA TYR A 814 -52.02 -22.14 8.37
C TYR A 814 -52.41 -23.02 7.20
N GLY A 815 -52.76 -24.28 7.47
CA GLY A 815 -53.24 -25.19 6.44
C GLY A 815 -54.48 -24.70 5.70
N MET A 816 -55.32 -23.90 6.35
CA MET A 816 -56.49 -23.29 5.72
C MET A 816 -56.11 -22.16 4.74
N TYR A 817 -55.10 -21.37 5.06
CA TYR A 817 -54.67 -20.22 4.26
C TYR A 817 -53.91 -20.63 2.99
N THR A 818 -53.09 -21.68 3.06
CA THR A 818 -52.34 -22.17 1.91
C THR A 818 -53.14 -23.08 0.97
N ALA A 819 -54.12 -23.80 1.48
CA ALA A 819 -54.91 -24.80 0.72
C ALA A 819 -56.26 -24.29 0.26
N GLY A 820 -56.61 -23.03 0.47
CA GLY A 820 -57.91 -22.48 0.02
C GLY A 820 -59.12 -22.90 0.87
N GLY A 821 -58.92 -23.22 2.14
CA GLY A 821 -59.95 -23.64 3.09
C GLY A 821 -59.81 -25.06 3.60
N MET A 822 -60.63 -25.47 4.57
CA MET A 822 -60.71 -26.84 5.03
C MET A 822 -61.31 -27.79 4.02
N CYS A 823 -60.96 -29.06 4.06
CA CYS A 823 -61.43 -30.07 3.14
C CYS A 823 -62.96 -30.05 3.01
N SER A 824 -63.40 -29.81 1.79
CA SER A 824 -64.82 -29.83 1.41
C SER A 824 -65.36 -31.21 1.02
N VAL A 825 -64.48 -32.25 0.96
CA VAL A 825 -64.84 -33.61 0.53
C VAL A 825 -65.18 -34.49 1.73
N HIS A 826 -64.46 -34.36 2.81
CA HIS A 826 -64.65 -35.19 4.01
C HIS A 826 -65.35 -34.34 5.11
N TYR A 827 -66.63 -34.49 5.24
CA TYR A 827 -67.45 -33.80 6.26
C TYR A 827 -68.40 -34.79 6.93
N SER A 828 -68.85 -34.57 8.16
CA SER A 828 -69.85 -35.37 8.82
C SER A 828 -71.16 -35.17 8.10
N SER A 829 -71.85 -36.28 7.80
CA SER A 829 -73.17 -36.29 7.16
C SER A 829 -74.33 -35.76 8.08
N TRP A 830 -74.05 -34.80 8.95
CA TRP A 830 -75.12 -34.21 9.79
C TRP A 830 -75.61 -32.95 9.15
N SER A 831 -76.84 -33.09 8.59
CA SER A 831 -77.61 -32.02 7.95
C SER A 831 -77.95 -30.91 8.96
N GLY A 832 -77.59 -29.73 8.70
CA GLY A 832 -78.14 -28.52 9.28
C GLY A 832 -77.19 -27.38 9.57
N GLY A 833 -77.24 -26.40 8.68
CA GLY A 833 -76.86 -25.08 8.93
C GLY A 833 -75.37 -24.80 8.68
N GLY A 834 -75.06 -24.03 7.62
CA GLY A 834 -73.77 -23.65 7.15
C GLY A 834 -72.82 -23.13 8.21
N LEU A 835 -71.66 -23.74 8.25
CA LEU A 835 -70.48 -23.20 8.87
C LEU A 835 -69.36 -23.17 7.81
N PHE A 836 -69.54 -22.31 6.82
CA PHE A 836 -68.38 -21.79 6.07
C PHE A 836 -67.90 -20.59 6.78
N GLY A 837 -66.92 -20.72 7.65
CA GLY A 837 -66.20 -19.63 8.26
C GLY A 837 -65.19 -19.00 7.27
N GLY A 838 -65.65 -18.60 6.10
CA GLY A 838 -64.97 -17.53 5.35
C GLY A 838 -65.58 -16.24 5.80
N TYR A 839 -64.79 -15.22 6.04
CA TYR A 839 -65.33 -13.89 6.28
C TYR A 839 -66.33 -13.59 5.18
N ALA A 840 -67.57 -13.25 5.57
CA ALA A 840 -68.60 -12.94 4.61
C ALA A 840 -68.15 -11.68 3.86
N GLU A 841 -68.51 -11.59 2.59
CA GLU A 841 -68.36 -10.36 1.78
C GLU A 841 -68.78 -9.12 2.57
N THR A 842 -69.69 -9.27 3.50
CA THR A 842 -70.15 -8.30 4.47
C THR A 842 -69.02 -7.84 5.41
N ASP A 843 -68.13 -8.75 5.88
CA ASP A 843 -67.05 -8.37 6.81
C ASP A 843 -65.94 -7.61 6.09
N ALA A 844 -65.62 -7.98 4.83
CA ALA A 844 -64.70 -7.26 4.02
C ALA A 844 -65.21 -5.81 3.69
N LYS A 845 -66.49 -5.69 3.38
CA LYS A 845 -67.12 -4.37 3.19
C LYS A 845 -67.17 -3.53 4.47
N ASN A 846 -67.38 -4.19 5.63
CA ASN A 846 -67.35 -3.50 6.93
C ASN A 846 -65.96 -3.04 7.29
N LEU A 847 -64.90 -3.85 7.02
CA LEU A 847 -63.50 -3.43 7.20
C LEU A 847 -63.14 -2.24 6.33
N ILE A 848 -63.48 -2.29 5.04
CA ILE A 848 -63.27 -1.15 4.13
C ILE A 848 -63.95 0.12 4.65
N ALA A 849 -65.20 0.02 5.09
CA ALA A 849 -65.95 1.15 5.66
C ALA A 849 -65.27 1.70 6.93
N THR A 850 -64.76 0.81 7.80
CA THR A 850 -64.07 1.18 9.02
C THR A 850 -62.78 1.91 8.73
N VAL A 851 -61.97 1.40 7.78
CA VAL A 851 -60.67 1.99 7.42
C VAL A 851 -60.88 3.31 6.72
N ARG A 852 -61.88 3.47 5.89
CA ARG A 852 -62.29 4.74 5.27
C ARG A 852 -62.74 5.79 6.28
N ASP A 853 -63.52 5.39 7.24
CA ASP A 853 -63.99 6.26 8.34
C ASP A 853 -62.81 6.71 9.19
N TYR A 854 -61.82 5.82 9.45
CA TYR A 854 -60.56 6.14 10.11
C TYR A 854 -59.75 7.17 9.31
N LEU A 855 -59.53 6.93 8.01
CA LEU A 855 -58.78 7.83 7.12
C LEU A 855 -59.41 9.24 7.03
N ALA A 856 -60.74 9.32 7.14
CA ALA A 856 -61.49 10.59 7.15
C ALA A 856 -61.28 11.36 8.48
N LYS A 857 -61.06 10.67 9.58
CA LYS A 857 -60.99 11.24 10.94
C LYS A 857 -59.57 11.56 11.41
N VAL A 858 -58.55 10.89 10.88
CA VAL A 858 -57.15 11.09 11.23
C VAL A 858 -56.44 11.93 10.20
N GLN A 859 -56.38 13.26 10.45
CA GLN A 859 -55.80 14.22 9.50
C GLN A 859 -54.25 14.24 9.52
N ASN A 860 -53.60 13.81 10.57
CA ASN A 860 -52.14 13.86 10.76
C ASN A 860 -51.44 12.51 10.42
N LEU A 861 -52.06 11.67 9.62
CA LEU A 861 -51.46 10.41 9.20
C LEU A 861 -50.37 10.69 8.15
N PRO A 862 -49.16 10.09 8.28
CA PRO A 862 -48.11 10.18 7.27
C PRO A 862 -48.62 9.75 5.89
N ASP A 863 -48.12 10.40 4.83
CA ASP A 863 -48.59 10.13 3.45
C ASP A 863 -48.31 8.66 3.06
N THR A 864 -47.22 8.05 3.55
CA THR A 864 -46.87 6.63 3.33
C THR A 864 -47.89 5.68 3.96
N ASP A 865 -48.34 5.96 5.19
CA ASP A 865 -49.27 5.13 5.94
C ASP A 865 -50.70 5.29 5.38
N ARG A 866 -51.03 6.51 4.96
CA ARG A 866 -52.28 6.81 4.28
C ARG A 866 -52.37 6.04 2.94
N ALA A 867 -51.32 6.12 2.12
CA ALA A 867 -51.23 5.41 0.85
C ALA A 867 -51.31 3.88 1.02
N THR A 868 -50.69 3.36 2.10
CA THR A 868 -50.74 1.93 2.43
C THR A 868 -52.17 1.46 2.72
N LEU A 869 -52.97 2.21 3.48
CA LEU A 869 -54.34 1.87 3.78
C LEU A 869 -55.24 2.03 2.55
N GLU A 870 -55.06 3.12 1.79
CA GLU A 870 -55.83 3.37 0.57
C GLU A 870 -55.58 2.28 -0.49
N SER A 871 -54.31 1.91 -0.72
CA SER A 871 -53.97 0.81 -1.62
C SER A 871 -54.57 -0.54 -1.17
N GLY A 872 -54.57 -0.80 0.15
CA GLY A 872 -55.20 -1.99 0.71
C GLY A 872 -56.72 -2.03 0.48
N ILE A 873 -57.38 -0.88 0.59
CA ILE A 873 -58.80 -0.76 0.29
C ILE A 873 -59.07 -1.04 -1.21
N GLU A 874 -58.33 -0.37 -2.10
CA GLU A 874 -58.48 -0.54 -3.57
C GLU A 874 -58.28 -2.00 -4.00
N GLN A 875 -57.26 -2.68 -3.45
CA GLN A 875 -57.02 -4.11 -3.71
C GLN A 875 -58.19 -4.99 -3.26
N LEU A 876 -58.68 -4.77 -2.04
CA LEU A 876 -59.79 -5.55 -1.53
C LEU A 876 -61.09 -5.29 -2.29
N GLU A 877 -61.37 -4.02 -2.68
CA GLU A 877 -62.52 -3.64 -3.53
C GLU A 877 -62.42 -4.23 -4.95
N SER A 878 -61.24 -4.17 -5.56
CA SER A 878 -61.00 -4.77 -6.88
C SER A 878 -61.33 -6.27 -6.86
N TYR A 879 -60.96 -6.94 -5.77
CA TYR A 879 -61.23 -8.35 -5.59
C TYR A 879 -62.72 -8.63 -5.34
N LEU A 880 -63.39 -7.82 -4.54
CA LEU A 880 -64.84 -7.94 -4.32
C LEU A 880 -65.64 -7.74 -5.59
N ALA A 881 -65.13 -6.94 -6.55
CA ALA A 881 -65.75 -6.71 -7.83
C ALA A 881 -65.52 -7.80 -8.87
N SER A 882 -64.41 -8.58 -8.75
CA SER A 882 -64.11 -9.68 -9.65
C SER A 882 -64.84 -10.95 -9.25
N SER A 883 -65.80 -11.40 -10.06
CA SER A 883 -66.67 -12.53 -9.80
C SER A 883 -66.00 -13.95 -9.84
N GLY A 884 -64.80 -14.11 -9.39
CA GLY A 884 -64.05 -15.37 -9.49
C GLY A 884 -63.06 -15.62 -8.37
N GLY A 885 -63.41 -16.33 -7.32
CA GLY A 885 -62.52 -17.02 -6.43
C GLY A 885 -62.42 -16.49 -4.97
N HIS A 886 -63.20 -17.11 -4.11
CA HIS A 886 -63.25 -16.79 -2.67
C HIS A 886 -61.96 -17.00 -1.87
N GLY A 887 -60.92 -17.64 -2.42
CA GLY A 887 -59.71 -17.98 -1.70
C GLY A 887 -58.71 -16.83 -1.48
N PHE A 888 -58.74 -15.81 -2.30
CA PHE A 888 -57.83 -14.68 -2.23
C PHE A 888 -58.34 -13.47 -1.45
N ILE A 889 -59.65 -13.38 -1.22
CA ILE A 889 -60.27 -12.27 -0.47
C ILE A 889 -59.70 -12.24 0.95
N GLN A 890 -59.43 -13.39 1.54
CA GLN A 890 -58.91 -13.53 2.91
C GLN A 890 -57.57 -12.83 3.09
N SER A 891 -56.62 -13.06 2.16
CA SER A 891 -55.27 -12.46 2.26
C SER A 891 -55.29 -10.94 2.16
N TYR A 892 -56.14 -10.40 1.29
CA TYR A 892 -56.26 -8.93 1.18
C TYR A 892 -57.02 -8.33 2.37
N TYR A 893 -58.03 -9.04 2.89
CA TYR A 893 -58.75 -8.66 4.11
C TYR A 893 -57.79 -8.64 5.32
N ASP A 894 -57.04 -9.73 5.56
CA ASP A 894 -56.13 -9.81 6.69
C ASP A 894 -55.03 -8.79 6.60
N ARG A 895 -54.51 -8.50 5.42
CA ARG A 895 -53.53 -7.47 5.17
C ARG A 895 -54.05 -6.06 5.47
N LEU A 896 -55.22 -5.74 4.98
CA LEU A 896 -55.83 -4.42 5.28
C LEU A 896 -56.13 -4.30 6.76
N LYS A 897 -56.67 -5.37 7.39
CA LYS A 897 -56.92 -5.42 8.83
C LYS A 897 -55.66 -5.25 9.67
N TYR A 898 -54.55 -5.91 9.30
CA TYR A 898 -53.28 -5.79 9.95
C TYR A 898 -52.72 -4.38 9.84
N ASN A 899 -52.58 -3.88 8.60
CA ASN A 899 -52.09 -2.51 8.38
C ASN A 899 -52.94 -1.50 9.13
N TYR A 900 -54.24 -1.61 9.11
CA TYR A 900 -55.14 -0.79 9.90
C TYR A 900 -54.88 -0.89 11.41
N SER A 901 -54.70 -2.10 11.94
CA SER A 901 -54.46 -2.30 13.38
C SER A 901 -53.13 -1.66 13.85
N VAL A 902 -52.08 -1.77 13.04
CA VAL A 902 -50.79 -1.18 13.35
C VAL A 902 -50.88 0.35 13.25
N ILE A 903 -51.35 0.86 12.12
CA ILE A 903 -51.39 2.29 11.86
C ILE A 903 -52.37 3.00 12.83
N SER A 904 -53.50 2.39 13.13
CA SER A 904 -54.45 2.98 14.08
C SER A 904 -53.99 2.92 15.54
N SER A 905 -53.09 1.99 15.87
CA SER A 905 -52.41 1.96 17.16
C SER A 905 -51.40 3.10 17.33
N ASP A 906 -50.66 3.38 16.27
CA ASP A 906 -49.65 4.45 16.25
C ASP A 906 -50.26 5.83 16.14
N TYR A 907 -51.42 5.93 15.44
CA TYR A 907 -52.17 7.17 15.22
C TYR A 907 -53.62 7.01 15.64
N PRO A 908 -53.97 6.95 16.94
CA PRO A 908 -55.29 6.75 17.42
C PRO A 908 -56.21 7.93 17.03
N PRO A 909 -57.51 7.66 16.70
CA PRO A 909 -58.44 8.73 16.38
C PRO A 909 -58.69 9.65 17.58
N PRO A 910 -58.99 10.93 17.38
CA PRO A 910 -59.29 11.88 18.45
C PRO A 910 -60.33 11.38 19.45
N ALA A 911 -60.08 11.52 20.75
CA ALA A 911 -60.82 10.92 21.84
C ALA A 911 -62.35 11.26 21.91
N ASN A 912 -62.91 12.12 21.05
CA ASN A 912 -64.29 12.53 21.02
C ASN A 912 -65.09 12.10 19.78
N VAL A 913 -64.55 11.14 18.99
CA VAL A 913 -65.18 10.69 17.75
C VAL A 913 -65.35 9.16 17.85
N THR A 914 -66.57 8.71 18.09
CA THR A 914 -66.96 7.30 17.96
C THR A 914 -66.89 6.90 16.50
N VAL A 915 -66.05 5.91 16.17
CA VAL A 915 -66.03 5.22 14.90
C VAL A 915 -67.34 4.40 14.81
N GLY A 916 -68.21 4.73 13.93
CA GLY A 916 -69.48 4.05 13.75
C GLY A 916 -69.30 2.66 13.20
N GLY A 917 -69.29 1.68 14.09
CA GLY A 917 -69.35 0.27 13.73
C GLY A 917 -70.31 -0.40 14.69
N ASN A 918 -71.32 -1.05 14.10
CA ASN A 918 -72.31 -1.81 14.82
C ASN A 918 -71.67 -2.76 15.86
N SER A 919 -71.98 -2.55 17.16
CA SER A 919 -71.40 -3.29 18.28
C SER A 919 -71.83 -4.76 18.27
N GLY A 920 -71.11 -5.56 17.54
CA GLY A 920 -71.05 -7.00 17.83
C GLY A 920 -69.91 -7.18 18.85
N SER A 921 -70.33 -7.40 20.11
CA SER A 921 -69.38 -7.55 21.20
C SER A 921 -68.34 -8.66 20.96
N ILE A 922 -67.10 -8.24 20.71
CA ILE A 922 -65.96 -9.12 20.83
C ILE A 922 -65.32 -8.83 22.20
N SER A 923 -65.90 -9.45 23.23
CA SER A 923 -65.26 -9.58 24.54
C SER A 923 -64.22 -10.72 24.49
N GLY A 924 -63.02 -10.41 24.08
CA GLY A 924 -61.88 -11.24 24.30
C GLY A 924 -60.92 -10.43 25.18
N GLY A 925 -61.05 -10.57 26.49
CA GLY A 925 -60.20 -9.93 27.48
C GLY A 925 -58.75 -10.46 27.34
N TRP A 926 -57.85 -9.52 27.09
CA TRP A 926 -56.46 -9.74 27.39
C TRP A 926 -56.16 -9.17 28.78
N GLY A 927 -56.11 -10.09 29.79
CA GLY A 927 -55.43 -9.78 31.03
C GLY A 927 -53.93 -9.81 30.82
N GLY A 928 -53.29 -8.66 30.95
CA GLY A 928 -51.85 -8.61 31.12
C GLY A 928 -51.47 -9.13 32.49
N PRO A 929 -50.37 -9.82 32.68
CA PRO A 929 -49.77 -9.95 33.97
C PRO A 929 -49.00 -8.71 34.30
N ASP A 930 -49.34 -8.04 35.40
CA ASP A 930 -48.45 -7.22 36.19
C ASP A 930 -47.30 -8.08 36.71
N ASP A 931 -46.03 -7.73 36.41
CA ASP A 931 -44.82 -7.52 37.24
C ASP A 931 -43.60 -7.54 36.38
#